data_71561d0f87448c508eb70c4d1b283bc5
#
_entry.id   71561d0f87448c508eb70c4d1b283bc5
#
_cell.length_a   1.000
_cell.length_b   1.000
_cell.length_c   1.000
_cell.angle_alpha   90.00
_cell.angle_beta   90.00
_cell.angle_gamma   90.00
#
_symmetry.space_group_name_H-M   'P 1'
#
loop_
_entity.id
_entity.type
_entity.pdbx_description
1 polymer ?
#
loop_
_entity_poly.entity_id
_entity_poly.type
_entity_poly.pdbx_seq_one_letter_code
_entity_poly.pdbx_strand_id
1 'polypeptide(L)'
;MGALLKGCWLLIIVFLFFSVHSLPSLAVMDRVPLTVTLLQERLSAPVLKEGMTTINLANLVIDIRDENKELQEQFYQQIQGQINRAKQPLGLDFSNSLIQGNFIASRLGLPTPLTKVALATLLSPTEEQLLQQDENFLFDSDEPVFNVTVFRGPVKLQRTVFMGEVDFSKTFFLQIVEAMEAKFSRESNWVESRFARVAKFTKANFMGDVNFSQSQFLNKAIFRTAHFKSITNFHRSHFTAEAYFDQTKYDKTADFTRTFWEKEANFSQSQWRDRPLFSKSRFLSLLTFRNATFEKSGAFRSSYFNGVVSFQDVKLLDQVDFSNSTFTKNSYLSVSGLAFDSDKAKILGDRGVIGQAIYLPTLTGNETVLRNLVRNFRSLEQIADANQIEYKTEKLRFQQLKQKLNNISVIRLINLTWVADFLHTSFLALLLLLSQDGTNFSLVFGTGIIIFAYFGCLFWLIDRVRRLTPKPVIPSRYEIFCMVTSYIILTLSGVFNILQSASRPLLTLTAIALILVPLPLILVIELYRRGRYHDLMDSSYFLQDGSMRQLRLLITRLPVVPEFPLFRDRYTPISWQKRWNWLNYYDLSLNNLLKLGFNDWRVRDRELPAIISFLVWYQWGIGIFYITLLIWTLSRTIPGLNLLIYLK
;
A
#
# COMPACT_ATOMS: atom_id res chain seq x y z
N MET A 1 -20.96 57.98 13.35
CA MET A 1 -19.95 56.94 13.47
C MET A 1 -19.48 56.59 14.87
N GLY A 2 -19.61 57.48 15.86
CA GLY A 2 -19.19 57.25 17.27
C GLY A 2 -20.16 56.40 18.12
N ALA A 3 -21.44 56.33 17.79
CA ALA A 3 -22.42 55.55 18.57
C ALA A 3 -22.45 54.02 18.22
N LEU A 4 -22.10 53.66 16.96
CA LEU A 4 -22.01 52.28 16.51
C LEU A 4 -20.79 51.55 17.10
N LEU A 5 -19.65 52.26 17.30
CA LEU A 5 -18.46 51.68 17.91
C LEU A 5 -18.63 51.39 19.42
N LYS A 6 -19.41 52.24 20.15
CA LYS A 6 -19.69 51.98 21.56
C LYS A 6 -20.63 50.79 21.78
N GLY A 7 -21.56 50.53 20.84
CA GLY A 7 -22.43 49.37 20.90
C GLY A 7 -21.71 48.05 20.65
N CYS A 8 -20.74 48.00 19.73
CA CYS A 8 -19.94 46.83 19.49
C CYS A 8 -19.00 46.47 20.65
N TRP A 9 -18.45 47.47 21.35
CA TRP A 9 -17.60 47.22 22.53
C TRP A 9 -18.42 46.67 23.71
N LEU A 10 -19.64 47.14 23.90
CA LEU A 10 -20.53 46.63 24.93
C LEU A 10 -20.97 45.17 24.64
N LEU A 11 -21.24 44.83 23.39
CA LEU A 11 -21.54 43.45 22.96
C LEU A 11 -20.35 42.51 23.13
N ILE A 12 -19.13 42.96 22.85
CA ILE A 12 -17.92 42.18 23.05
C ILE A 12 -17.63 41.95 24.53
N ILE A 13 -17.84 42.96 25.38
CA ILE A 13 -17.70 42.82 26.85
C ILE A 13 -18.77 41.91 27.44
N VAL A 14 -20.01 41.98 26.97
CA VAL A 14 -21.09 41.07 27.38
C VAL A 14 -20.81 39.64 26.89
N PHE A 15 -20.29 39.47 25.68
CA PHE A 15 -19.90 38.15 25.16
C PHE A 15 -18.70 37.55 25.91
N LEU A 16 -17.73 38.38 26.28
CA LEU A 16 -16.59 37.98 27.12
C LEU A 16 -17.06 37.66 28.57
N PHE A 17 -18.02 38.38 29.09
CA PHE A 17 -18.58 38.07 30.43
C PHE A 17 -19.40 36.78 30.46
N PHE A 18 -20.13 36.46 29.39
CA PHE A 18 -20.85 35.19 29.25
C PHE A 18 -19.93 34.02 28.94
N SER A 19 -18.83 34.24 28.23
CA SER A 19 -17.83 33.19 27.96
C SER A 19 -16.94 32.83 29.16
N VAL A 20 -16.79 33.74 30.11
CA VAL A 20 -16.04 33.47 31.36
C VAL A 20 -16.92 32.76 32.42
N HIS A 21 -18.26 32.82 32.28
CA HIS A 21 -19.17 32.18 33.26
C HIS A 21 -19.72 30.82 32.82
N SER A 22 -19.29 30.27 31.71
CA SER A 22 -19.59 28.88 31.31
C SER A 22 -18.39 27.96 31.44
N LEU A 23 -17.56 28.15 32.45
CA LEU A 23 -16.84 27.00 33.00
C LEU A 23 -17.90 26.06 33.55
N PRO A 24 -18.01 24.80 33.03
CA PRO A 24 -18.82 23.84 33.70
C PRO A 24 -18.27 23.79 35.14
N SER A 25 -19.08 24.18 36.12
CA SER A 25 -18.77 23.86 37.48
C SER A 25 -18.57 22.36 37.49
N LEU A 26 -17.33 21.91 37.64
CA LEU A 26 -17.08 20.57 38.14
C LEU A 26 -17.90 20.54 39.45
N ALA A 27 -19.11 19.97 39.39
CA ALA A 27 -19.86 19.64 40.58
C ALA A 27 -18.88 18.83 41.41
N VAL A 28 -18.40 19.41 42.48
CA VAL A 28 -17.64 18.69 43.48
C VAL A 28 -18.63 17.65 43.95
N MET A 29 -18.58 16.44 43.38
CA MET A 29 -19.39 15.34 43.89
C MET A 29 -18.89 15.12 45.30
N ASP A 30 -19.78 15.35 46.29
CA ASP A 30 -19.50 15.09 47.69
C ASP A 30 -19.20 13.60 47.86
N ARG A 31 -17.90 13.28 47.85
CA ARG A 31 -17.40 11.93 48.11
C ARG A 31 -17.36 11.72 49.61
N VAL A 32 -17.96 10.65 50.07
CA VAL A 32 -17.97 10.31 51.50
C VAL A 32 -16.72 9.48 51.85
N PRO A 33 -15.98 9.81 52.91
CA PRO A 33 -14.88 8.95 53.36
C PRO A 33 -15.37 7.55 53.70
N LEU A 34 -14.68 6.52 53.24
CA LEU A 34 -14.98 5.14 53.55
C LEU A 34 -14.54 4.82 54.97
N THR A 35 -15.51 4.45 55.83
CA THR A 35 -15.26 3.90 57.16
C THR A 35 -15.53 2.39 57.17
N VAL A 36 -15.02 1.66 58.14
CA VAL A 36 -15.27 0.22 58.31
C VAL A 36 -16.77 -0.09 58.43
N THR A 37 -17.52 0.74 59.15
CA THR A 37 -18.96 0.59 59.31
C THR A 37 -19.69 0.78 57.97
N LEU A 38 -19.33 1.81 57.21
CA LEU A 38 -19.92 2.05 55.90
C LEU A 38 -19.57 0.94 54.90
N LEU A 39 -18.37 0.39 55.00
CA LEU A 39 -17.95 -0.76 54.17
C LEU A 39 -18.83 -1.97 54.45
N GLN A 40 -19.08 -2.30 55.74
CA GLN A 40 -19.93 -3.41 56.13
C GLN A 40 -21.38 -3.22 55.70
N GLU A 41 -21.91 -2.00 55.81
CA GLU A 41 -23.23 -1.65 55.30
C GLU A 41 -23.35 -1.89 53.78
N ARG A 42 -22.36 -1.42 52.99
CA ARG A 42 -22.34 -1.61 51.53
C ARG A 42 -22.19 -3.08 51.13
N LEU A 43 -21.46 -3.86 51.87
CA LEU A 43 -21.29 -5.29 51.65
C LEU A 43 -22.53 -6.11 52.01
N SER A 44 -23.28 -5.71 53.02
CA SER A 44 -24.50 -6.40 53.44
C SER A 44 -25.70 -6.14 52.53
N ALA A 45 -25.72 -5.02 51.81
CA ALA A 45 -26.77 -4.61 50.91
C ALA A 45 -26.29 -4.39 49.46
N PRO A 46 -25.88 -5.44 48.73
CA PRO A 46 -25.49 -5.30 47.31
C PRO A 46 -26.69 -4.85 46.47
N VAL A 47 -26.42 -4.01 45.48
CA VAL A 47 -27.46 -3.36 44.66
C VAL A 47 -27.54 -4.09 43.31
N LEU A 48 -28.75 -4.33 42.82
CA LEU A 48 -28.95 -4.84 41.46
C LEU A 48 -28.75 -3.71 40.44
N LYS A 49 -27.69 -3.79 39.66
CA LYS A 49 -27.38 -2.84 38.57
C LYS A 49 -27.29 -3.61 37.24
N GLU A 50 -28.07 -3.19 36.26
CA GLU A 50 -28.04 -3.79 34.89
C GLU A 50 -28.24 -5.32 34.93
N GLY A 51 -29.07 -5.83 35.80
CA GLY A 51 -29.37 -7.26 35.94
C GLY A 51 -28.34 -8.06 36.73
N MET A 52 -27.30 -7.42 37.27
CA MET A 52 -26.26 -8.10 38.07
C MET A 52 -26.17 -7.49 39.49
N THR A 53 -26.01 -8.36 40.46
CA THR A 53 -25.76 -7.96 41.84
C THR A 53 -24.37 -7.34 41.97
N THR A 54 -24.26 -6.14 42.50
CA THR A 54 -23.03 -5.36 42.52
C THR A 54 -22.82 -4.72 43.90
N ILE A 55 -21.63 -4.81 44.45
CA ILE A 55 -21.21 -4.07 45.64
C ILE A 55 -21.03 -2.62 45.26
N ASN A 56 -21.81 -1.73 45.85
CA ASN A 56 -21.79 -0.31 45.54
C ASN A 56 -20.77 0.44 46.40
N LEU A 57 -19.58 0.66 45.82
CA LEU A 57 -18.52 1.48 46.42
C LEU A 57 -18.34 2.81 45.69
N ALA A 58 -19.42 3.30 45.06
CA ALA A 58 -19.42 4.54 44.30
C ALA A 58 -19.51 5.78 45.23
N ASN A 59 -18.94 6.91 44.74
CA ASN A 59 -18.91 8.21 45.38
C ASN A 59 -18.18 8.20 46.75
N LEU A 60 -17.14 7.41 46.90
CA LEU A 60 -16.39 7.27 48.16
C LEU A 60 -14.96 7.82 48.01
N VAL A 61 -14.39 8.27 49.15
CA VAL A 61 -12.95 8.45 49.35
C VAL A 61 -12.43 7.18 50.04
N ILE A 62 -11.69 6.37 49.35
CA ILE A 62 -11.15 5.08 49.82
C ILE A 62 -9.67 5.27 50.13
N ASP A 63 -9.31 5.42 51.38
CA ASP A 63 -7.92 5.61 51.81
C ASP A 63 -7.29 4.27 52.21
N ILE A 64 -6.55 3.70 51.26
CA ILE A 64 -5.82 2.45 51.44
C ILE A 64 -4.30 2.67 51.47
N ARG A 65 -3.85 3.84 51.91
CA ARG A 65 -2.44 4.12 52.11
C ARG A 65 -1.87 3.33 53.30
N ASP A 66 -0.55 3.10 53.28
CA ASP A 66 0.16 2.37 54.32
C ASP A 66 0.03 3.01 55.72
N GLU A 67 -0.30 4.30 55.78
CA GLU A 67 -0.62 4.98 57.01
C GLU A 67 -1.96 4.49 57.66
N ASN A 68 -2.85 3.93 56.86
CA ASN A 68 -4.19 3.47 57.25
C ASN A 68 -4.35 1.94 57.07
N LYS A 69 -3.37 1.18 57.60
CA LYS A 69 -3.28 -0.28 57.41
C LYS A 69 -4.53 -1.05 57.82
N GLU A 70 -5.17 -0.64 58.92
CA GLU A 70 -6.37 -1.31 59.43
C GLU A 70 -7.51 -1.24 58.41
N LEU A 71 -7.80 -0.08 57.88
CA LEU A 71 -8.82 0.09 56.84
C LEU A 71 -8.42 -0.61 55.55
N GLN A 72 -7.16 -0.55 55.19
CA GLN A 72 -6.62 -1.23 53.99
C GLN A 72 -6.85 -2.74 54.08
N GLU A 73 -6.45 -3.37 55.18
CA GLU A 73 -6.62 -4.82 55.34
C GLU A 73 -8.08 -5.23 55.38
N GLN A 74 -8.91 -4.51 56.14
CA GLN A 74 -10.35 -4.76 56.20
C GLN A 74 -11.04 -4.58 54.86
N PHE A 75 -10.66 -3.55 54.11
CA PHE A 75 -11.16 -3.31 52.75
C PHE A 75 -10.93 -4.52 51.84
N TYR A 76 -9.72 -5.01 51.77
CA TYR A 76 -9.39 -6.16 50.93
C TYR A 76 -10.01 -7.45 51.42
N GLN A 77 -9.88 -7.78 52.71
CA GLN A 77 -10.35 -9.03 53.28
C GLN A 77 -11.89 -9.15 53.25
N GLN A 78 -12.61 -8.08 53.56
CA GLN A 78 -14.07 -8.12 53.60
C GLN A 78 -14.65 -8.24 52.18
N ILE A 79 -14.15 -7.46 51.21
CA ILE A 79 -14.63 -7.55 49.82
C ILE A 79 -14.29 -8.93 49.24
N GLN A 80 -13.05 -9.41 49.38
CA GLN A 80 -12.66 -10.73 48.91
C GLN A 80 -13.50 -11.83 49.58
N GLY A 81 -13.71 -11.74 50.89
CA GLY A 81 -14.59 -12.67 51.64
C GLY A 81 -16.01 -12.68 51.10
N GLN A 82 -16.56 -11.52 50.71
CA GLN A 82 -17.90 -11.43 50.14
C GLN A 82 -17.97 -12.02 48.74
N ILE A 83 -16.96 -11.74 47.88
CA ILE A 83 -16.86 -12.31 46.53
C ILE A 83 -16.71 -13.84 46.59
N ASN A 84 -15.90 -14.36 47.54
CA ASN A 84 -15.69 -15.79 47.71
C ASN A 84 -16.93 -16.54 48.17
N ARG A 85 -17.78 -15.91 49.02
CA ARG A 85 -19.01 -16.50 49.52
C ARG A 85 -20.19 -16.40 48.54
N ALA A 86 -20.09 -15.50 47.56
CA ALA A 86 -21.17 -15.24 46.63
C ALA A 86 -21.40 -16.43 45.68
N LYS A 87 -22.58 -17.04 45.72
CA LYS A 87 -22.98 -18.10 44.80
C LYS A 87 -23.17 -17.59 43.36
N GLN A 88 -23.68 -16.36 43.25
CA GLN A 88 -23.88 -15.68 41.94
C GLN A 88 -22.72 -14.71 41.65
N PRO A 89 -22.45 -14.39 40.37
CA PRO A 89 -21.50 -13.36 40.00
C PRO A 89 -21.77 -12.04 40.70
N LEU A 90 -20.77 -11.54 41.43
CA LEU A 90 -20.88 -10.29 42.18
C LEU A 90 -19.97 -9.23 41.56
N GLY A 91 -20.53 -8.12 41.15
CA GLY A 91 -19.82 -6.99 40.56
C GLY A 91 -19.24 -6.03 41.59
N LEU A 92 -18.33 -5.19 41.19
CA LEU A 92 -17.74 -4.10 41.95
C LEU A 92 -17.99 -2.76 41.26
N ASP A 93 -18.51 -1.78 41.96
CA ASP A 93 -18.76 -0.44 41.42
C ASP A 93 -18.02 0.61 42.22
N PHE A 94 -16.90 1.11 41.69
CA PHE A 94 -16.12 2.21 42.25
C PHE A 94 -16.40 3.55 41.55
N SER A 95 -17.49 3.66 40.81
CA SER A 95 -17.77 4.85 40.01
C SER A 95 -17.71 6.14 40.83
N ASN A 96 -17.10 7.17 40.28
CA ASN A 96 -16.91 8.49 40.88
C ASN A 96 -16.07 8.50 42.17
N SER A 97 -15.41 7.41 42.57
CA SER A 97 -14.66 7.32 43.82
C SER A 97 -13.21 7.80 43.66
N LEU A 98 -12.64 8.21 44.79
CA LEU A 98 -11.22 8.58 44.91
C LEU A 98 -10.51 7.49 45.71
N ILE A 99 -9.55 6.81 45.12
CA ILE A 99 -8.76 5.76 45.79
C ILE A 99 -7.36 6.34 46.05
N GLN A 100 -7.03 6.47 47.32
CA GLN A 100 -5.74 6.93 47.81
C GLN A 100 -4.90 5.72 48.26
N GLY A 101 -3.67 5.63 47.78
CA GLY A 101 -2.82 4.47 47.99
C GLY A 101 -2.81 3.49 46.82
N ASN A 102 -2.01 2.44 46.92
CA ASN A 102 -1.83 1.48 45.86
C ASN A 102 -2.98 0.46 45.81
N PHE A 103 -3.58 0.31 44.62
CA PHE A 103 -4.71 -0.59 44.42
C PHE A 103 -4.25 -1.92 43.81
N ILE A 104 -4.51 -3.02 44.50
CA ILE A 104 -4.02 -4.36 44.10
C ILE A 104 -5.25 -5.26 43.91
N ALA A 105 -5.61 -5.53 42.65
CA ALA A 105 -6.77 -6.33 42.29
C ALA A 105 -6.70 -7.79 42.72
N SER A 106 -5.47 -8.38 42.77
CA SER A 106 -5.29 -9.76 43.22
C SER A 106 -5.70 -10.02 44.65
N ARG A 107 -5.78 -8.97 45.48
CA ARG A 107 -6.30 -9.04 46.87
C ARG A 107 -7.83 -8.98 46.96
N LEU A 108 -8.54 -8.69 45.85
CA LEU A 108 -10.01 -8.57 45.81
C LEU A 108 -10.68 -9.77 45.15
N GLY A 109 -10.14 -10.24 44.03
CA GLY A 109 -10.75 -11.28 43.19
C GLY A 109 -10.48 -12.71 43.69
N LEU A 110 -10.99 -13.68 42.95
CA LEU A 110 -10.84 -15.10 43.24
C LEU A 110 -9.51 -15.64 42.67
N PRO A 111 -8.56 -16.08 43.51
CA PRO A 111 -7.35 -16.74 43.03
C PRO A 111 -7.73 -18.11 42.45
N THR A 112 -7.49 -18.30 41.14
CA THR A 112 -7.91 -19.49 40.41
C THR A 112 -6.76 -19.95 39.52
N PRO A 113 -6.39 -21.26 39.50
CA PRO A 113 -5.44 -21.76 38.50
C PRO A 113 -5.98 -21.54 37.09
N LEU A 114 -5.14 -21.07 36.19
CA LEU A 114 -5.51 -20.89 34.77
C LEU A 114 -5.53 -22.26 34.07
N THR A 115 -6.57 -23.05 34.34
CA THR A 115 -6.82 -24.33 33.70
C THR A 115 -8.27 -24.40 33.28
N LYS A 116 -8.55 -25.14 32.18
CA LYS A 116 -9.92 -25.33 31.69
C LYS A 116 -10.84 -25.88 32.77
N VAL A 117 -10.39 -26.86 33.54
CA VAL A 117 -11.14 -27.52 34.61
C VAL A 117 -11.47 -26.54 35.74
N ALA A 118 -10.51 -25.76 36.19
CA ALA A 118 -10.72 -24.79 37.27
C ALA A 118 -11.66 -23.63 36.84
N LEU A 119 -11.51 -23.15 35.63
CA LEU A 119 -12.37 -22.10 35.09
C LEU A 119 -13.79 -22.59 34.78
N ALA A 120 -13.97 -23.81 34.28
CA ALA A 120 -15.28 -24.38 34.00
C ALA A 120 -16.22 -24.39 35.20
N THR A 121 -15.68 -24.51 36.42
CA THR A 121 -16.47 -24.43 37.67
C THR A 121 -17.01 -23.02 37.98
N LEU A 122 -16.42 -22.00 37.36
CA LEU A 122 -16.76 -20.57 37.57
C LEU A 122 -17.58 -19.98 36.43
N LEU A 123 -17.57 -20.62 35.26
CA LEU A 123 -18.22 -20.15 34.04
C LEU A 123 -19.68 -20.57 33.98
N SER A 124 -20.52 -19.72 33.41
CA SER A 124 -21.82 -20.12 32.90
C SER A 124 -21.68 -20.85 31.57
N PRO A 125 -22.66 -21.68 31.15
CA PRO A 125 -22.61 -22.40 29.86
C PRO A 125 -22.41 -21.48 28.65
N THR A 126 -22.92 -20.25 28.69
CA THR A 126 -22.74 -19.24 27.64
C THR A 126 -21.33 -18.64 27.63
N GLU A 127 -20.70 -18.50 28.76
CA GLU A 127 -19.32 -18.04 28.89
C GLU A 127 -18.35 -19.12 28.47
N GLU A 128 -18.64 -20.36 28.79
CA GLU A 128 -17.83 -21.50 28.35
C GLU A 128 -17.80 -21.65 26.81
N GLN A 129 -18.96 -21.49 26.14
CA GLN A 129 -19.01 -21.49 24.68
C GLN A 129 -18.19 -20.38 24.03
N LEU A 130 -18.16 -19.19 24.64
CA LEU A 130 -17.36 -18.07 24.13
C LEU A 130 -15.87 -18.35 24.29
N LEU A 131 -15.46 -18.95 25.39
CA LEU A 131 -14.06 -19.27 25.62
C LEU A 131 -13.55 -20.47 24.82
N GLN A 132 -14.44 -21.38 24.42
CA GLN A 132 -14.10 -22.50 23.54
C GLN A 132 -13.59 -22.05 22.16
N GLN A 133 -14.05 -20.92 21.64
CA GLN A 133 -13.58 -20.37 20.38
C GLN A 133 -12.12 -19.91 20.44
N ASP A 134 -11.68 -19.47 21.62
CA ASP A 134 -10.35 -18.90 21.85
C ASP A 134 -9.46 -19.82 22.74
N GLU A 135 -9.85 -21.08 22.84
CA GLU A 135 -9.23 -22.05 23.78
C GLU A 135 -7.71 -22.18 23.57
N ASN A 136 -7.26 -22.22 22.32
CA ASN A 136 -5.84 -22.32 21.98
C ASN A 136 -5.01 -21.11 22.42
N PHE A 137 -5.62 -19.93 22.59
CA PHE A 137 -4.95 -18.73 23.07
C PHE A 137 -5.01 -18.54 24.57
N LEU A 138 -6.03 -19.13 25.21
CA LEU A 138 -6.23 -19.02 26.64
C LEU A 138 -5.40 -20.03 27.43
N PHE A 139 -5.22 -21.22 26.85
CA PHE A 139 -4.56 -22.34 27.47
C PHE A 139 -3.43 -22.83 26.54
N ASP A 140 -2.27 -22.15 26.60
CA ASP A 140 -1.09 -22.65 25.92
C ASP A 140 -0.61 -23.91 26.66
N SER A 141 -0.57 -25.05 25.98
CA SER A 141 -0.28 -26.35 26.56
C SER A 141 1.14 -26.47 27.13
N ASP A 142 2.05 -25.57 26.78
CA ASP A 142 3.46 -25.61 27.13
C ASP A 142 3.83 -24.65 28.29
N GLU A 143 2.89 -23.81 28.77
CA GLU A 143 3.17 -22.91 29.89
C GLU A 143 2.86 -23.54 31.24
N PRO A 144 3.69 -23.26 32.28
CA PRO A 144 3.38 -23.72 33.64
C PRO A 144 2.08 -23.11 34.14
N VAL A 145 1.25 -23.92 34.79
CA VAL A 145 -0.01 -23.47 35.39
C VAL A 145 0.27 -22.37 36.42
N PHE A 146 -0.25 -21.16 36.14
CA PHE A 146 -0.14 -20.04 37.08
C PHE A 146 -1.53 -19.62 37.57
N ASN A 147 -1.57 -18.98 38.75
CA ASN A 147 -2.80 -18.46 39.29
C ASN A 147 -3.17 -17.11 38.68
N VAL A 148 -4.42 -16.97 38.29
CA VAL A 148 -5.03 -15.71 37.88
C VAL A 148 -6.06 -15.24 38.91
N THR A 149 -6.28 -13.96 38.95
CA THR A 149 -7.36 -13.37 39.80
C THR A 149 -8.62 -13.24 38.95
N VAL A 150 -9.68 -13.95 39.30
CA VAL A 150 -10.93 -13.95 38.52
C VAL A 150 -11.95 -13.01 39.13
N PHE A 151 -12.49 -12.12 38.30
CA PHE A 151 -13.69 -11.34 38.60
C PHE A 151 -14.87 -11.88 37.80
N ARG A 152 -15.87 -12.47 38.49
CA ARG A 152 -17.05 -13.07 37.88
C ARG A 152 -18.12 -12.03 37.49
N GLY A 153 -18.18 -10.92 38.19
CA GLY A 153 -19.10 -9.83 37.95
C GLY A 153 -18.46 -8.61 37.28
N PRO A 154 -19.27 -7.62 36.84
CA PRO A 154 -18.77 -6.41 36.21
C PRO A 154 -17.89 -5.58 37.16
N VAL A 155 -16.86 -4.94 36.60
CA VAL A 155 -16.00 -4.00 37.34
C VAL A 155 -16.19 -2.61 36.74
N LYS A 156 -16.83 -1.73 37.57
CA LYS A 156 -17.15 -0.35 37.18
C LYS A 156 -16.19 0.63 37.85
N LEU A 157 -15.40 1.32 37.02
CA LEU A 157 -14.40 2.31 37.41
C LEU A 157 -14.68 3.68 36.75
N GLN A 158 -15.96 3.95 36.43
CA GLN A 158 -16.34 5.18 35.72
C GLN A 158 -15.99 6.41 36.56
N ARG A 159 -15.20 7.35 36.00
CA ARG A 159 -14.75 8.58 36.71
C ARG A 159 -14.01 8.31 38.02
N THR A 160 -13.53 7.09 38.24
CA THR A 160 -12.72 6.77 39.42
C THR A 160 -11.36 7.41 39.29
N VAL A 161 -10.84 7.99 40.35
CA VAL A 161 -9.52 8.56 40.41
C VAL A 161 -8.63 7.71 41.30
N PHE A 162 -7.62 7.11 40.73
CA PHE A 162 -6.56 6.40 41.43
C PHE A 162 -5.36 7.34 41.63
N MET A 163 -5.00 7.57 42.90
CA MET A 163 -3.87 8.44 43.26
C MET A 163 -2.54 7.66 43.33
N GLY A 164 -2.60 6.39 43.74
CA GLY A 164 -1.48 5.45 43.79
C GLY A 164 -1.34 4.62 42.52
N GLU A 165 -0.44 3.67 42.59
CA GLU A 165 -0.25 2.63 41.57
C GLU A 165 -1.44 1.67 41.54
N VAL A 166 -1.73 1.13 40.36
CA VAL A 166 -2.85 0.22 40.14
C VAL A 166 -2.34 -1.07 39.51
N ASP A 167 -2.59 -2.18 40.17
CA ASP A 167 -2.17 -3.51 39.67
C ASP A 167 -3.39 -4.40 39.42
N PHE A 168 -3.67 -4.62 38.12
CA PHE A 168 -4.63 -5.60 37.60
C PHE A 168 -3.89 -6.71 36.82
N SER A 169 -2.61 -6.93 37.08
CA SER A 169 -1.87 -7.99 36.39
C SER A 169 -2.49 -9.36 36.66
N LYS A 170 -2.38 -10.26 35.67
CA LYS A 170 -2.91 -11.64 35.74
C LYS A 170 -4.38 -11.72 36.16
N THR A 171 -5.16 -10.72 35.78
CA THR A 171 -6.59 -10.65 36.15
C THR A 171 -7.47 -11.10 34.97
N PHE A 172 -8.44 -11.97 35.28
CA PHE A 172 -9.42 -12.42 34.30
C PHE A 172 -10.80 -11.84 34.60
N PHE A 173 -11.25 -10.95 33.76
CA PHE A 173 -12.57 -10.33 33.84
C PHE A 173 -13.55 -11.13 32.98
N LEU A 174 -14.51 -11.82 33.61
CA LEU A 174 -15.54 -12.58 32.90
C LEU A 174 -16.71 -11.70 32.44
N GLN A 175 -16.85 -10.52 33.02
CA GLN A 175 -17.87 -9.55 32.65
C GLN A 175 -17.21 -8.23 32.18
N ILE A 176 -18.06 -7.26 31.85
CA ILE A 176 -17.66 -5.95 31.35
C ILE A 176 -16.76 -5.20 32.35
N VAL A 177 -15.71 -4.55 31.82
CA VAL A 177 -14.90 -3.58 32.55
C VAL A 177 -15.21 -2.19 32.02
N GLU A 178 -15.70 -1.30 32.88
CA GLU A 178 -16.08 0.07 32.52
C GLU A 178 -15.20 1.09 33.25
N ALA A 179 -14.14 1.55 32.60
CA ALA A 179 -13.23 2.56 33.12
C ALA A 179 -13.34 3.89 32.31
N MET A 180 -14.58 4.25 31.96
CA MET A 180 -14.84 5.50 31.23
C MET A 180 -14.51 6.71 32.10
N GLU A 181 -13.74 7.66 31.55
CA GLU A 181 -13.28 8.87 32.24
C GLU A 181 -12.48 8.58 33.53
N ALA A 182 -12.01 7.34 33.73
CA ALA A 182 -11.16 7.00 34.87
C ALA A 182 -9.80 7.70 34.75
N LYS A 183 -9.24 8.09 35.91
CA LYS A 183 -7.92 8.74 35.98
C LYS A 183 -6.95 7.88 36.77
N PHE A 184 -5.89 7.49 36.15
CA PHE A 184 -4.77 6.75 36.75
C PHE A 184 -3.60 7.74 36.91
N SER A 185 -3.32 8.16 38.16
CA SER A 185 -2.34 9.23 38.43
C SER A 185 -0.91 8.70 38.49
N ARG A 186 -0.72 7.42 38.69
CA ARG A 186 0.57 6.73 38.73
C ARG A 186 0.57 5.58 37.72
N GLU A 187 1.53 4.68 37.81
CA GLU A 187 1.61 3.49 37.00
C GLU A 187 0.35 2.64 37.08
N SER A 188 -0.07 2.06 35.95
CA SER A 188 -1.18 1.11 35.88
C SER A 188 -0.76 -0.16 35.13
N ASN A 189 -0.76 -1.26 35.88
CA ASN A 189 -0.28 -2.54 35.41
C ASN A 189 -1.46 -3.48 35.09
N TRP A 190 -1.57 -3.90 33.82
CA TRP A 190 -2.57 -4.84 33.29
C TRP A 190 -1.90 -6.02 32.58
N VAL A 191 -0.66 -6.34 32.92
CA VAL A 191 0.12 -7.42 32.31
C VAL A 191 -0.63 -8.75 32.42
N GLU A 192 -0.73 -9.50 31.31
CA GLU A 192 -1.41 -10.79 31.24
C GLU A 192 -2.88 -10.75 31.66
N SER A 193 -3.52 -9.57 31.64
CA SER A 193 -4.96 -9.47 31.94
C SER A 193 -5.79 -9.99 30.77
N ARG A 194 -6.95 -10.57 31.08
CA ARG A 194 -7.88 -11.18 30.13
C ARG A 194 -9.28 -10.57 30.27
N PHE A 195 -9.86 -10.14 29.15
CA PHE A 195 -11.17 -9.51 29.09
C PHE A 195 -12.12 -10.35 28.23
N ALA A 196 -12.99 -11.15 28.87
CA ALA A 196 -13.95 -12.00 28.16
C ALA A 196 -15.09 -11.18 27.53
N ARG A 197 -15.40 -10.02 28.07
CA ARG A 197 -16.41 -9.09 27.57
C ARG A 197 -15.78 -7.77 27.22
N VAL A 198 -16.62 -6.80 26.85
CA VAL A 198 -16.17 -5.47 26.42
C VAL A 198 -15.34 -4.78 27.51
N ALA A 199 -14.17 -4.28 27.14
CA ALA A 199 -13.32 -3.44 27.99
C ALA A 199 -13.43 -1.98 27.53
N LYS A 200 -14.05 -1.12 28.36
CA LYS A 200 -14.32 0.28 28.02
C LYS A 200 -13.40 1.22 28.79
N PHE A 201 -12.44 1.82 28.11
CA PHE A 201 -11.53 2.84 28.62
C PHE A 201 -11.74 4.21 27.93
N THR A 202 -12.96 4.47 27.48
CA THR A 202 -13.29 5.71 26.75
C THR A 202 -12.98 6.94 27.62
N LYS A 203 -12.21 7.90 27.08
CA LYS A 203 -11.76 9.11 27.79
C LYS A 203 -10.94 8.83 29.07
N ALA A 204 -10.42 7.62 29.25
CA ALA A 204 -9.54 7.32 30.36
C ALA A 204 -8.26 8.16 30.27
N ASN A 205 -7.75 8.62 31.40
CA ASN A 205 -6.55 9.44 31.45
C ASN A 205 -5.46 8.73 32.27
N PHE A 206 -4.45 8.24 31.56
CA PHE A 206 -3.31 7.58 32.13
C PHE A 206 -2.14 8.57 32.24
N MET A 207 -1.82 8.96 33.48
CA MET A 207 -0.78 9.96 33.73
C MET A 207 0.62 9.33 33.93
N GLY A 208 0.68 8.12 34.49
CA GLY A 208 1.87 7.28 34.62
C GLY A 208 1.99 6.27 33.48
N ASP A 209 2.99 5.43 33.57
CA ASP A 209 3.21 4.33 32.62
C ASP A 209 2.05 3.34 32.66
N VAL A 210 1.72 2.81 31.48
CA VAL A 210 0.61 1.86 31.30
C VAL A 210 1.12 0.59 30.67
N ASN A 211 0.86 -0.53 31.31
CA ASN A 211 1.34 -1.81 30.83
C ASN A 211 0.19 -2.82 30.61
N PHE A 212 -0.22 -2.99 29.34
CA PHE A 212 -1.13 -4.04 28.88
C PHE A 212 -0.39 -5.19 28.17
N SER A 213 0.90 -5.36 28.39
CA SER A 213 1.64 -6.41 27.68
C SER A 213 1.04 -7.80 27.95
N GLN A 214 1.02 -8.65 26.91
CA GLN A 214 0.46 -10.01 26.94
C GLN A 214 -1.03 -10.08 27.34
N SER A 215 -1.76 -8.95 27.29
CA SER A 215 -3.20 -8.93 27.57
C SER A 215 -4.00 -9.51 26.42
N GLN A 216 -5.12 -10.13 26.75
CA GLN A 216 -6.05 -10.75 25.80
C GLN A 216 -7.42 -10.06 25.87
N PHE A 217 -7.86 -9.48 24.75
CA PHE A 217 -9.17 -8.87 24.59
C PHE A 217 -10.04 -9.79 23.71
N LEU A 218 -10.81 -10.66 24.34
CA LEU A 218 -11.66 -11.64 23.63
C LEU A 218 -12.94 -11.00 23.06
N ASN A 219 -13.21 -9.76 23.45
CA ASN A 219 -14.31 -8.94 22.93
C ASN A 219 -13.78 -7.52 22.65
N LYS A 220 -14.68 -6.60 22.29
CA LYS A 220 -14.32 -5.23 21.91
C LYS A 220 -13.49 -4.51 22.96
N ALA A 221 -12.37 -3.95 22.53
CA ALA A 221 -11.50 -3.09 23.33
C ALA A 221 -11.73 -1.63 22.92
N ILE A 222 -12.20 -0.79 23.83
CA ILE A 222 -12.63 0.58 23.50
C ILE A 222 -11.81 1.59 24.31
N PHE A 223 -10.81 2.19 23.66
CA PHE A 223 -9.94 3.24 24.22
C PHE A 223 -10.21 4.62 23.59
N ARG A 224 -11.39 4.83 23.01
CA ARG A 224 -11.74 6.09 22.32
C ARG A 224 -11.43 7.31 23.17
N THR A 225 -10.78 8.30 22.56
CA THR A 225 -10.41 9.57 23.22
C THR A 225 -9.59 9.41 24.50
N ALA A 226 -9.02 8.23 24.77
CA ALA A 226 -8.12 8.05 25.91
C ALA A 226 -6.82 8.86 25.72
N HIS A 227 -6.24 9.29 26.82
CA HIS A 227 -4.99 10.05 26.84
C HIS A 227 -3.92 9.31 27.64
N PHE A 228 -2.86 8.92 26.95
CA PHE A 228 -1.68 8.26 27.49
C PHE A 228 -0.54 9.27 27.57
N LYS A 229 -0.26 9.77 28.79
CA LYS A 229 0.75 10.83 29.00
C LYS A 229 2.17 10.30 29.16
N SER A 230 2.31 9.01 29.47
CA SER A 230 3.59 8.34 29.64
C SER A 230 3.70 7.13 28.72
N ILE A 231 4.71 6.28 28.94
CA ILE A 231 4.96 5.08 28.15
C ILE A 231 3.76 4.16 28.18
N THR A 232 3.36 3.69 27.02
CA THR A 232 2.21 2.79 26.87
C THR A 232 2.66 1.50 26.23
N ASN A 233 2.42 0.38 26.89
CA ASN A 233 2.90 -0.93 26.47
C ASN A 233 1.75 -1.89 26.22
N PHE A 234 1.55 -2.31 24.96
CA PHE A 234 0.66 -3.39 24.51
C PHE A 234 1.46 -4.56 23.90
N HIS A 235 2.74 -4.71 24.22
CA HIS A 235 3.58 -5.75 23.64
C HIS A 235 2.94 -7.15 23.77
N ARG A 236 2.88 -7.90 22.66
CA ARG A 236 2.28 -9.26 22.60
C ARG A 236 0.80 -9.33 23.01
N SER A 237 0.06 -8.23 23.01
CA SER A 237 -1.37 -8.29 23.28
C SER A 237 -2.13 -8.87 22.10
N HIS A 238 -3.27 -9.50 22.39
CA HIS A 238 -4.13 -10.14 21.41
C HIS A 238 -5.53 -9.53 21.44
N PHE A 239 -6.05 -9.14 20.26
CA PHE A 239 -7.37 -8.55 20.06
C PHE A 239 -8.16 -9.45 19.09
N THR A 240 -9.12 -10.23 19.62
CA THR A 240 -9.94 -11.14 18.81
C THR A 240 -11.14 -10.44 18.18
N ALA A 241 -11.59 -9.32 18.75
CA ALA A 241 -12.66 -8.50 18.22
C ALA A 241 -12.14 -7.11 17.81
N GLU A 242 -13.06 -6.21 17.40
CA GLU A 242 -12.71 -4.86 16.99
C GLU A 242 -12.10 -4.07 18.15
N ALA A 243 -11.02 -3.36 17.87
CA ALA A 243 -10.33 -2.51 18.82
C ALA A 243 -10.35 -1.04 18.39
N TYR A 244 -10.86 -0.19 19.23
CA TYR A 244 -11.09 1.23 18.97
C TYR A 244 -10.15 2.10 19.79
N PHE A 245 -9.17 2.67 19.11
CA PHE A 245 -8.22 3.65 19.64
C PHE A 245 -8.39 5.01 18.95
N ASP A 246 -9.57 5.26 18.40
CA ASP A 246 -9.83 6.51 17.68
C ASP A 246 -9.79 7.72 18.64
N GLN A 247 -9.24 8.83 18.13
CA GLN A 247 -9.03 10.08 18.87
C GLN A 247 -8.11 9.96 20.11
N THR A 248 -7.35 8.89 20.23
CA THR A 248 -6.40 8.72 21.33
C THR A 248 -5.19 9.66 21.18
N LYS A 249 -4.59 10.01 22.33
CA LYS A 249 -3.37 10.81 22.39
C LYS A 249 -2.28 10.05 23.11
N TYR A 250 -1.10 9.99 22.47
CA TYR A 250 0.09 9.36 23.03
C TYR A 250 1.18 10.41 23.13
N ASP A 251 1.52 10.84 24.34
CA ASP A 251 2.55 11.87 24.57
C ASP A 251 3.96 11.28 24.57
N LYS A 252 4.11 9.97 24.87
CA LYS A 252 5.36 9.21 24.85
C LYS A 252 5.23 7.97 23.97
N THR A 253 6.29 7.18 23.91
CA THR A 253 6.35 5.95 23.11
C THR A 253 5.21 5.01 23.44
N ALA A 254 4.56 4.50 22.40
CA ALA A 254 3.49 3.50 22.50
C ALA A 254 3.94 2.21 21.78
N ASP A 255 4.09 1.15 22.54
CA ASP A 255 4.58 -0.14 22.06
C ASP A 255 3.43 -1.11 21.81
N PHE A 256 3.15 -1.37 20.54
CA PHE A 256 2.25 -2.40 20.04
C PHE A 256 3.02 -3.52 19.32
N THR A 257 4.29 -3.73 19.64
CA THR A 257 5.09 -4.76 18.97
C THR A 257 4.58 -6.16 19.26
N ARG A 258 4.61 -7.03 18.23
CA ARG A 258 4.15 -8.42 18.29
C ARG A 258 2.68 -8.59 18.68
N THR A 259 1.86 -7.56 18.50
CA THR A 259 0.41 -7.66 18.72
C THR A 259 -0.27 -8.45 17.60
N PHE A 260 -1.35 -9.09 17.95
CA PHE A 260 -2.17 -9.86 17.03
C PHE A 260 -3.60 -9.29 16.98
N TRP A 261 -4.07 -8.94 15.77
CA TRP A 261 -5.36 -8.30 15.54
C TRP A 261 -6.17 -9.15 14.55
N GLU A 262 -7.24 -9.77 15.01
CA GLU A 262 -8.06 -10.60 14.16
C GLU A 262 -9.11 -9.79 13.38
N LYS A 263 -9.63 -8.75 14.00
CA LYS A 263 -10.61 -7.83 13.42
C LYS A 263 -10.04 -6.43 13.25
N GLU A 264 -10.91 -5.46 13.03
CA GLU A 264 -10.53 -4.07 12.79
C GLU A 264 -9.76 -3.46 13.96
N ALA A 265 -8.63 -2.80 13.61
CA ALA A 265 -7.85 -1.94 14.50
C ALA A 265 -8.01 -0.48 14.07
N ASN A 266 -8.71 0.31 14.86
CA ASN A 266 -9.07 1.68 14.51
C ASN A 266 -8.31 2.70 15.35
N PHE A 267 -7.35 3.38 14.73
CA PHE A 267 -6.56 4.48 15.28
C PHE A 267 -6.88 5.83 14.60
N SER A 268 -8.08 5.98 14.05
CA SER A 268 -8.46 7.21 13.34
C SER A 268 -8.37 8.43 14.25
N GLN A 269 -7.90 9.57 13.71
CA GLN A 269 -7.74 10.84 14.43
C GLN A 269 -6.83 10.77 15.66
N SER A 270 -6.01 9.72 15.78
CA SER A 270 -5.03 9.59 16.87
C SER A 270 -3.85 10.57 16.70
N GLN A 271 -3.25 10.96 17.82
CA GLN A 271 -2.12 11.86 17.88
C GLN A 271 -0.93 11.16 18.54
N TRP A 272 0.16 11.00 17.75
CA TRP A 272 1.39 10.34 18.20
C TRP A 272 2.50 11.38 18.30
N ARG A 273 2.74 11.87 19.52
CA ARG A 273 3.80 12.87 19.79
C ARG A 273 5.19 12.26 19.86
N ASP A 274 5.25 10.97 20.19
CA ASP A 274 6.46 10.17 20.18
C ASP A 274 6.23 8.91 19.33
N ARG A 275 7.16 7.97 19.35
CA ARG A 275 7.24 6.83 18.42
C ARG A 275 6.16 5.77 18.67
N PRO A 276 5.24 5.52 17.73
CA PRO A 276 4.43 4.31 17.72
C PRO A 276 5.20 3.12 17.14
N LEU A 277 5.20 2.02 17.87
CA LEU A 277 5.90 0.79 17.49
C LEU A 277 4.90 -0.32 17.22
N PHE A 278 4.78 -0.75 15.96
CA PHE A 278 3.93 -1.86 15.52
C PHE A 278 4.73 -3.01 14.90
N SER A 279 6.04 -3.07 15.16
CA SER A 279 6.91 -4.05 14.52
C SER A 279 6.53 -5.49 14.90
N LYS A 280 6.63 -6.41 13.94
CA LYS A 280 6.32 -7.85 14.09
C LYS A 280 4.87 -8.12 14.47
N SER A 281 3.95 -7.17 14.24
CA SER A 281 2.52 -7.34 14.51
C SER A 281 1.80 -7.96 13.32
N ARG A 282 0.67 -8.59 13.59
CA ARG A 282 -0.15 -9.26 12.58
C ARG A 282 -1.54 -8.65 12.56
N PHE A 283 -1.94 -8.12 11.40
CA PHE A 283 -3.24 -7.53 11.16
C PHE A 283 -3.99 -8.37 10.13
N LEU A 284 -5.01 -9.11 10.57
CA LEU A 284 -5.79 -9.97 9.68
C LEU A 284 -6.93 -9.22 8.97
N SER A 285 -7.29 -8.04 9.43
CA SER A 285 -8.37 -7.20 8.90
C SER A 285 -7.92 -5.76 8.70
N LEU A 286 -8.86 -4.82 8.67
CA LEU A 286 -8.61 -3.38 8.47
C LEU A 286 -7.76 -2.79 9.60
N LEU A 287 -6.67 -2.10 9.24
CA LEU A 287 -5.93 -1.20 10.11
C LEU A 287 -6.10 0.23 9.61
N THR A 288 -6.68 1.11 10.41
CA THR A 288 -6.91 2.49 9.97
C THR A 288 -6.30 3.54 10.89
N PHE A 289 -5.58 4.49 10.28
CA PHE A 289 -5.03 5.70 10.90
C PHE A 289 -5.64 6.97 10.31
N ARG A 290 -6.84 6.88 9.74
CA ARG A 290 -7.47 8.00 9.05
C ARG A 290 -7.42 9.30 9.89
N ASN A 291 -6.96 10.42 9.27
CA ASN A 291 -6.78 11.72 9.94
C ASN A 291 -5.84 11.69 11.17
N ALA A 292 -5.01 10.68 11.33
CA ALA A 292 -4.03 10.64 12.41
C ALA A 292 -2.82 11.54 12.14
N THR A 293 -2.10 11.92 13.20
CA THR A 293 -0.87 12.70 13.10
C THR A 293 0.29 11.96 13.74
N PHE A 294 1.36 11.72 12.97
CA PHE A 294 2.62 11.15 13.43
C PHE A 294 3.66 12.26 13.52
N GLU A 295 4.03 12.67 14.72
CA GLU A 295 5.05 13.70 14.94
C GLU A 295 6.47 13.11 14.93
N LYS A 296 6.63 11.84 15.27
CA LYS A 296 7.86 11.07 15.27
C LYS A 296 7.73 9.78 14.47
N SER A 297 8.87 9.10 14.29
CA SER A 297 8.96 7.91 13.46
C SER A 297 8.06 6.78 13.94
N GLY A 298 7.25 6.24 13.01
CA GLY A 298 6.41 5.06 13.21
C GLY A 298 7.08 3.80 12.66
N ALA A 299 7.08 2.70 13.42
CA ALA A 299 7.72 1.46 13.01
C ALA A 299 6.70 0.34 12.80
N PHE A 300 6.63 -0.17 11.56
CA PHE A 300 5.82 -1.33 11.15
C PHE A 300 6.71 -2.47 10.62
N ARG A 301 7.98 -2.52 11.03
CA ARG A 301 8.96 -3.49 10.52
C ARG A 301 8.51 -4.93 10.76
N SER A 302 8.70 -5.78 9.76
CA SER A 302 8.39 -7.22 9.83
C SER A 302 6.93 -7.52 10.19
N SER A 303 6.00 -6.62 9.92
CA SER A 303 4.58 -6.80 10.20
C SER A 303 3.88 -7.49 9.04
N TYR A 304 2.79 -8.19 9.36
CA TYR A 304 1.98 -8.93 8.40
C TYR A 304 0.61 -8.28 8.24
N PHE A 305 0.25 -7.94 7.01
CA PHE A 305 -1.03 -7.31 6.67
C PHE A 305 -1.83 -8.20 5.72
N ASN A 306 -2.99 -8.64 6.17
CA ASN A 306 -3.95 -9.39 5.34
C ASN A 306 -5.16 -8.53 4.93
N GLY A 307 -5.35 -7.39 5.54
CA GLY A 307 -6.38 -6.41 5.23
C GLY A 307 -5.82 -5.09 4.72
N VAL A 308 -6.71 -4.13 4.51
CA VAL A 308 -6.34 -2.77 4.09
C VAL A 308 -5.64 -2.04 5.24
N VAL A 309 -4.54 -1.37 4.91
CA VAL A 309 -3.88 -0.41 5.82
C VAL A 309 -4.20 1.00 5.32
N SER A 310 -5.00 1.74 6.08
CA SER A 310 -5.46 3.07 5.67
C SER A 310 -4.67 4.18 6.36
N PHE A 311 -3.89 4.91 5.57
CA PHE A 311 -3.23 6.16 5.93
C PHE A 311 -3.93 7.36 5.28
N GLN A 312 -5.25 7.26 5.08
CA GLN A 312 -6.02 8.33 4.48
C GLN A 312 -5.98 9.59 5.34
N ASP A 313 -5.65 10.74 4.70
CA ASP A 313 -5.59 12.07 5.33
C ASP A 313 -4.65 12.14 6.55
N VAL A 314 -3.67 11.23 6.64
CA VAL A 314 -2.66 11.21 7.72
C VAL A 314 -1.68 12.36 7.52
N LYS A 315 -1.28 13.01 8.62
CA LYS A 315 -0.12 13.92 8.67
C LYS A 315 1.10 13.17 9.14
N LEU A 316 2.12 13.13 8.29
CA LEU A 316 3.39 12.48 8.57
C LEU A 316 4.49 13.54 8.66
N LEU A 317 5.01 13.78 9.87
CA LEU A 317 6.07 14.79 10.10
C LEU A 317 7.46 14.17 10.17
N ASP A 318 7.55 12.85 10.35
CA ASP A 318 8.77 12.06 10.39
C ASP A 318 8.57 10.76 9.58
N GLN A 319 9.49 9.84 9.64
CA GLN A 319 9.46 8.62 8.83
C GLN A 319 8.46 7.56 9.31
N VAL A 320 7.96 6.76 8.39
CA VAL A 320 7.24 5.50 8.67
C VAL A 320 7.93 4.35 7.95
N ASP A 321 8.19 3.26 8.69
CA ASP A 321 9.03 2.16 8.23
C ASP A 321 8.26 0.84 8.13
N PHE A 322 8.06 0.37 6.91
CA PHE A 322 7.44 -0.92 6.56
C PHE A 322 8.47 -1.97 6.11
N SER A 323 9.76 -1.81 6.42
CA SER A 323 10.79 -2.76 6.00
C SER A 323 10.51 -4.18 6.50
N ASN A 324 10.75 -5.17 5.66
CA ASN A 324 10.47 -6.59 5.88
C ASN A 324 8.99 -6.92 6.17
N SER A 325 8.07 -6.00 5.84
CA SER A 325 6.64 -6.23 6.04
C SER A 325 6.02 -6.96 4.86
N THR A 326 5.05 -7.82 5.17
CA THR A 326 4.37 -8.64 4.17
C THR A 326 2.95 -8.12 3.92
N PHE A 327 2.66 -7.75 2.67
CA PHE A 327 1.32 -7.45 2.19
C PHE A 327 0.79 -8.62 1.38
N THR A 328 -0.37 -9.18 1.76
CA THR A 328 -1.00 -10.25 0.97
C THR A 328 -1.60 -9.70 -0.33
N LYS A 329 -2.06 -10.59 -1.23
CA LYS A 329 -2.65 -10.18 -2.51
C LYS A 329 -3.86 -9.25 -2.38
N ASN A 330 -4.59 -9.33 -1.28
CA ASN A 330 -5.79 -8.52 -1.02
C ASN A 330 -5.52 -7.33 -0.11
N SER A 331 -4.30 -7.18 0.37
CA SER A 331 -3.90 -6.06 1.23
C SER A 331 -3.21 -4.96 0.43
N TYR A 332 -3.41 -3.73 0.85
CA TYR A 332 -2.75 -2.56 0.28
C TYR A 332 -2.68 -1.42 1.28
N LEU A 333 -1.74 -0.51 1.04
CA LEU A 333 -1.55 0.72 1.81
C LEU A 333 -2.26 1.88 1.10
N SER A 334 -3.41 2.30 1.61
CA SER A 334 -4.15 3.46 1.10
C SER A 334 -3.53 4.75 1.64
N VAL A 335 -3.07 5.62 0.74
CA VAL A 335 -2.40 6.88 1.10
C VAL A 335 -3.11 8.11 0.54
N SER A 336 -4.42 8.01 0.27
CA SER A 336 -5.21 9.12 -0.24
C SER A 336 -5.17 10.31 0.74
N GLY A 337 -4.89 11.51 0.23
CA GLY A 337 -4.81 12.72 1.07
C GLY A 337 -3.64 12.77 2.04
N LEU A 338 -2.69 11.84 1.97
CA LEU A 338 -1.52 11.80 2.87
C LEU A 338 -0.72 13.09 2.79
N ALA A 339 -0.59 13.80 3.90
CA ALA A 339 0.17 15.02 4.00
C ALA A 339 1.59 14.72 4.54
N PHE A 340 2.58 14.72 3.64
CA PHE A 340 3.98 14.61 4.02
C PHE A 340 4.87 15.41 3.08
N ASP A 341 5.97 15.93 3.63
CA ASP A 341 7.04 16.57 2.90
C ASP A 341 8.18 15.56 2.73
N SER A 342 8.44 15.16 1.48
CA SER A 342 9.47 14.15 1.17
C SER A 342 10.89 14.53 1.60
N ASP A 343 11.15 15.81 1.95
CA ASP A 343 12.46 16.25 2.42
C ASP A 343 12.63 16.02 3.94
N LYS A 344 11.50 16.00 4.68
CA LYS A 344 11.47 15.85 6.15
C LYS A 344 10.99 14.47 6.59
N ALA A 345 9.99 13.96 5.90
CA ALA A 345 9.36 12.68 6.22
C ALA A 345 9.66 11.63 5.14
N LYS A 346 9.87 10.39 5.55
CA LYS A 346 10.17 9.28 4.64
C LYS A 346 9.22 8.10 4.85
N ILE A 347 8.84 7.48 3.74
CA ILE A 347 8.16 6.19 3.75
C ILE A 347 9.19 5.15 3.31
N LEU A 348 9.56 4.28 4.26
CA LEU A 348 10.54 3.21 4.06
C LEU A 348 9.82 1.89 3.84
N GLY A 349 10.40 1.02 3.04
CA GLY A 349 9.90 -0.33 2.78
C GLY A 349 10.85 -1.09 1.86
N ASP A 350 10.56 -2.36 1.62
CA ASP A 350 11.40 -3.20 0.77
C ASP A 350 11.31 -2.77 -0.69
N ARG A 351 12.48 -2.79 -1.36
CA ARG A 351 12.61 -2.38 -2.76
C ARG A 351 11.72 -3.25 -3.66
N GLY A 352 10.93 -2.59 -4.51
CA GLY A 352 10.01 -3.25 -5.45
C GLY A 352 8.74 -3.80 -4.81
N VAL A 353 8.57 -3.71 -3.50
CA VAL A 353 7.40 -4.22 -2.75
C VAL A 353 6.51 -3.07 -2.28
N ILE A 354 7.09 -2.08 -1.62
CA ILE A 354 6.30 -0.99 -1.02
C ILE A 354 5.54 -0.17 -2.06
N GLY A 355 6.17 0.11 -3.21
CA GLY A 355 5.52 0.80 -4.32
C GLY A 355 4.33 0.02 -4.89
N GLN A 356 4.37 -1.32 -4.87
CA GLN A 356 3.23 -2.16 -5.28
C GLN A 356 2.09 -2.09 -4.27
N ALA A 357 2.40 -2.12 -2.99
CA ALA A 357 1.42 -2.08 -1.92
C ALA A 357 0.65 -0.75 -1.84
N ILE A 358 1.27 0.38 -2.22
CA ILE A 358 0.62 1.70 -2.19
C ILE A 358 -0.55 1.76 -3.17
N TYR A 359 -1.69 2.24 -2.68
CA TYR A 359 -2.92 2.40 -3.45
C TYR A 359 -3.52 3.80 -3.28
N LEU A 360 -3.97 4.38 -4.42
CA LEU A 360 -4.75 5.62 -4.46
C LEU A 360 -5.94 5.41 -5.40
N PRO A 361 -7.16 5.83 -5.00
CA PRO A 361 -8.36 5.61 -5.80
C PRO A 361 -8.49 6.60 -6.97
N THR A 362 -8.04 7.84 -6.79
CA THR A 362 -8.23 8.95 -7.75
C THR A 362 -6.96 9.79 -7.87
N LEU A 363 -6.79 10.43 -9.02
CA LEU A 363 -5.72 11.40 -9.24
C LEU A 363 -6.07 12.74 -8.58
N THR A 364 -7.31 13.19 -8.76
CA THR A 364 -7.77 14.50 -8.25
C THR A 364 -7.61 14.57 -6.74
N GLY A 365 -6.91 15.62 -6.28
CA GLY A 365 -6.60 15.81 -4.86
C GLY A 365 -5.39 15.01 -4.33
N ASN A 366 -4.81 14.11 -5.14
CA ASN A 366 -3.68 13.27 -4.75
C ASN A 366 -2.40 13.54 -5.56
N GLU A 367 -2.37 14.55 -6.42
CA GLU A 367 -1.23 14.85 -7.29
C GLU A 367 0.03 15.17 -6.48
N THR A 368 -0.14 15.91 -5.37
CA THR A 368 0.98 16.25 -4.47
C THR A 368 1.50 15.01 -3.74
N VAL A 369 0.61 14.14 -3.29
CA VAL A 369 0.96 12.87 -2.63
C VAL A 369 1.80 12.01 -3.57
N LEU A 370 1.33 11.81 -4.80
CA LEU A 370 2.01 11.00 -5.81
C LEU A 370 3.40 11.58 -6.14
N ARG A 371 3.50 12.90 -6.31
CA ARG A 371 4.77 13.58 -6.56
C ARG A 371 5.75 13.40 -5.40
N ASN A 372 5.28 13.56 -4.17
CA ASN A 372 6.11 13.40 -2.98
C ASN A 372 6.54 11.94 -2.78
N LEU A 373 5.68 10.96 -3.11
CA LEU A 373 6.05 9.54 -3.10
C LEU A 373 7.17 9.22 -4.10
N VAL A 374 7.06 9.74 -5.33
CA VAL A 374 8.12 9.57 -6.34
C VAL A 374 9.44 10.17 -5.85
N ARG A 375 9.41 11.40 -5.30
CA ARG A 375 10.61 12.04 -4.74
C ARG A 375 11.18 11.22 -3.58
N ASN A 376 10.34 10.75 -2.67
CA ASN A 376 10.71 9.90 -1.54
C ASN A 376 11.48 8.65 -2.03
N PHE A 377 10.90 7.88 -2.96
CA PHE A 377 11.55 6.66 -3.42
C PHE A 377 12.82 6.92 -4.25
N ARG A 378 12.85 8.00 -5.02
CA ARG A 378 14.08 8.41 -5.71
C ARG A 378 15.19 8.81 -4.74
N SER A 379 14.88 9.56 -3.67
CA SER A 379 15.85 9.94 -2.65
C SER A 379 16.38 8.74 -1.84
N LEU A 380 15.64 7.63 -1.81
CA LEU A 380 16.03 6.35 -1.21
C LEU A 380 16.69 5.38 -2.20
N GLU A 381 16.93 5.82 -3.44
CA GLU A 381 17.45 4.98 -4.54
C GLU A 381 16.57 3.75 -4.85
N GLN A 382 15.30 3.79 -4.49
CA GLN A 382 14.30 2.77 -4.79
C GLN A 382 13.62 3.06 -6.13
N ILE A 383 14.39 2.94 -7.23
CA ILE A 383 13.93 3.30 -8.59
C ILE A 383 12.71 2.48 -9.02
N ALA A 384 12.67 1.20 -8.67
CA ALA A 384 11.54 0.33 -9.02
C ALA A 384 10.21 0.82 -8.40
N ASP A 385 10.24 1.25 -7.13
CA ASP A 385 9.07 1.75 -6.43
C ASP A 385 8.64 3.13 -6.97
N ALA A 386 9.60 4.02 -7.25
CA ALA A 386 9.32 5.30 -7.89
C ALA A 386 8.63 5.11 -9.25
N ASN A 387 9.16 4.21 -10.09
CA ASN A 387 8.59 3.89 -11.40
C ASN A 387 7.17 3.31 -11.27
N GLN A 388 6.90 2.49 -10.26
CA GLN A 388 5.56 1.96 -10.01
C GLN A 388 4.55 3.05 -9.63
N ILE A 389 4.96 4.02 -8.80
CA ILE A 389 4.10 5.15 -8.46
C ILE A 389 3.85 6.03 -9.70
N GLU A 390 4.87 6.28 -10.54
CA GLU A 390 4.70 7.00 -11.79
C GLU A 390 3.73 6.28 -12.74
N TYR A 391 3.88 4.98 -12.92
CA TYR A 391 2.95 4.17 -13.71
C TYR A 391 1.50 4.26 -13.16
N LYS A 392 1.32 4.17 -11.84
CA LYS A 392 0.00 4.34 -11.20
C LYS A 392 -0.56 5.74 -11.46
N THR A 393 0.28 6.77 -11.42
CA THR A 393 -0.10 8.16 -11.70
C THR A 393 -0.65 8.30 -13.12
N GLU A 394 0.10 7.81 -14.11
CA GLU A 394 -0.33 7.91 -15.52
C GLU A 394 -1.56 7.04 -15.81
N LYS A 395 -1.68 5.90 -15.14
CA LYS A 395 -2.90 5.07 -15.21
C LYS A 395 -4.14 5.80 -14.66
N LEU A 396 -4.01 6.51 -13.54
CA LEU A 396 -5.09 7.33 -12.97
C LEU A 396 -5.41 8.51 -13.90
N ARG A 397 -4.40 9.17 -14.48
CA ARG A 397 -4.57 10.23 -15.49
C ARG A 397 -5.35 9.72 -16.71
N PHE A 398 -4.98 8.56 -17.22
CA PHE A 398 -5.70 7.93 -18.32
C PHE A 398 -7.16 7.65 -17.96
N GLN A 399 -7.45 7.15 -16.77
CA GLN A 399 -8.82 6.91 -16.31
C GLN A 399 -9.63 8.22 -16.25
N GLN A 400 -9.03 9.30 -15.75
CA GLN A 400 -9.65 10.61 -15.68
C GLN A 400 -9.95 11.18 -17.08
N LEU A 401 -8.99 11.10 -18.01
CA LEU A 401 -9.18 11.52 -19.40
C LEU A 401 -10.27 10.69 -20.09
N LYS A 402 -10.28 9.39 -19.88
CA LYS A 402 -11.33 8.50 -20.41
C LYS A 402 -12.71 8.87 -19.89
N GLN A 403 -12.86 9.17 -18.60
CA GLN A 403 -14.12 9.63 -18.02
C GLN A 403 -14.55 10.97 -18.62
N LYS A 404 -13.61 11.89 -18.82
CA LYS A 404 -13.86 13.18 -19.48
C LYS A 404 -14.40 12.97 -20.90
N LEU A 405 -13.82 12.06 -21.67
CA LEU A 405 -14.28 11.73 -23.03
C LEU A 405 -15.66 11.08 -23.06
N ASN A 406 -15.96 10.18 -22.10
CA ASN A 406 -17.24 9.49 -22.05
C ASN A 406 -18.41 10.39 -21.64
N ASN A 407 -18.15 11.46 -20.88
CA ASN A 407 -19.19 12.39 -20.38
C ASN A 407 -19.54 13.52 -21.37
N ILE A 408 -19.05 13.48 -22.61
CA ILE A 408 -19.29 14.52 -23.60
C ILE A 408 -20.55 14.18 -24.38
N SER A 409 -21.51 15.10 -24.38
CA SER A 409 -22.72 15.03 -25.23
C SER A 409 -22.35 15.08 -26.72
N VAL A 410 -23.10 14.34 -27.55
CA VAL A 410 -22.88 14.16 -29.00
C VAL A 410 -22.66 15.47 -29.77
N ILE A 411 -23.21 16.58 -29.29
CA ILE A 411 -23.12 17.91 -29.91
C ILE A 411 -21.68 18.51 -29.85
N ARG A 412 -20.80 18.01 -28.96
CA ARG A 412 -19.43 18.51 -28.83
C ARG A 412 -18.39 17.71 -29.63
N LEU A 413 -18.79 16.71 -30.38
CA LEU A 413 -17.89 15.85 -31.20
C LEU A 413 -17.17 16.62 -32.33
N ILE A 414 -17.61 17.82 -32.68
CA ILE A 414 -17.05 18.63 -33.76
C ILE A 414 -16.01 19.65 -33.26
N ASN A 415 -15.70 19.66 -31.98
CA ASN A 415 -14.78 20.64 -31.40
C ASN A 415 -13.33 20.18 -31.45
N LEU A 416 -12.44 21.04 -31.94
CA LEU A 416 -10.97 20.76 -32.04
C LEU A 416 -10.37 20.29 -30.74
N THR A 417 -10.89 20.74 -29.59
CA THR A 417 -10.46 20.29 -28.25
C THR A 417 -10.76 18.83 -27.99
N TRP A 418 -11.88 18.29 -28.51
CA TRP A 418 -12.19 16.86 -28.36
C TRP A 418 -11.20 16.00 -29.15
N VAL A 419 -10.83 16.39 -30.35
CA VAL A 419 -9.85 15.69 -31.17
C VAL A 419 -8.50 15.65 -30.44
N ALA A 420 -8.10 16.78 -29.88
CA ALA A 420 -6.85 16.87 -29.10
C ALA A 420 -6.88 15.97 -27.85
N ASP A 421 -7.98 15.98 -27.07
CA ASP A 421 -8.18 15.12 -25.90
C ASP A 421 -8.20 13.63 -26.30
N PHE A 422 -8.83 13.29 -27.44
CA PHE A 422 -8.85 11.93 -27.96
C PHE A 422 -7.47 11.45 -28.40
N LEU A 423 -6.72 12.26 -29.15
CA LEU A 423 -5.36 11.94 -29.56
C LEU A 423 -4.43 11.79 -28.37
N HIS A 424 -4.52 12.69 -27.40
CA HIS A 424 -3.74 12.62 -26.17
C HIS A 424 -4.05 11.33 -25.38
N THR A 425 -5.34 11.01 -25.22
CA THR A 425 -5.76 9.79 -24.51
C THR A 425 -5.31 8.53 -25.23
N SER A 426 -5.40 8.52 -26.57
CA SER A 426 -4.96 7.39 -27.40
C SER A 426 -3.44 7.21 -27.35
N PHE A 427 -2.68 8.29 -27.39
CA PHE A 427 -1.23 8.28 -27.27
C PHE A 427 -0.79 7.78 -25.86
N LEU A 428 -1.42 8.30 -24.81
CA LEU A 428 -1.16 7.84 -23.45
C LEU A 428 -1.52 6.35 -23.27
N ALA A 429 -2.63 5.89 -23.87
CA ALA A 429 -2.99 4.48 -23.88
C ALA A 429 -1.90 3.61 -24.53
N LEU A 430 -1.38 4.08 -25.68
CA LEU A 430 -0.30 3.39 -26.39
C LEU A 430 1.00 3.31 -25.55
N LEU A 431 1.38 4.42 -24.92
CA LEU A 431 2.55 4.44 -24.03
C LEU A 431 2.39 3.49 -22.83
N LEU A 432 1.21 3.50 -22.21
CA LEU A 432 0.91 2.60 -21.09
C LEU A 432 0.93 1.12 -21.51
N LEU A 433 0.46 0.81 -22.74
CA LEU A 433 0.44 -0.57 -23.24
C LEU A 433 1.80 -1.07 -23.67
N LEU A 434 2.62 -0.24 -24.32
CA LEU A 434 3.89 -0.64 -24.92
C LEU A 434 5.10 -0.51 -24.00
N SER A 435 5.04 0.37 -22.98
CA SER A 435 6.20 0.65 -22.12
C SER A 435 5.86 0.79 -20.63
N GLN A 436 4.56 0.71 -20.27
CA GLN A 436 4.07 1.10 -18.94
C GLN A 436 4.57 2.51 -18.56
N ASP A 437 4.46 3.44 -19.48
CA ASP A 437 4.95 4.82 -19.35
C ASP A 437 6.48 4.92 -19.15
N GLY A 438 7.24 4.10 -19.87
CA GLY A 438 8.70 4.09 -19.78
C GLY A 438 9.27 3.48 -18.50
N THR A 439 8.48 2.69 -17.78
CA THR A 439 8.92 2.08 -16.51
C THR A 439 9.31 0.60 -16.65
N ASN A 440 9.02 -0.01 -17.81
CA ASN A 440 9.23 -1.45 -18.02
C ASN A 440 10.09 -1.73 -19.26
N PHE A 441 11.41 -1.90 -19.05
CA PHE A 441 12.36 -2.22 -20.10
C PHE A 441 12.06 -3.54 -20.82
N SER A 442 11.71 -4.59 -20.06
CA SER A 442 11.46 -5.93 -20.63
C SER A 442 10.30 -5.92 -21.62
N LEU A 443 9.26 -5.14 -21.34
CA LEU A 443 8.11 -4.97 -22.21
C LEU A 443 8.49 -4.29 -23.53
N VAL A 444 9.27 -3.20 -23.46
CA VAL A 444 9.76 -2.49 -24.64
C VAL A 444 10.67 -3.39 -25.47
N PHE A 445 11.57 -4.11 -24.82
CA PHE A 445 12.48 -5.04 -25.49
C PHE A 445 11.72 -6.17 -26.20
N GLY A 446 10.74 -6.79 -25.53
CA GLY A 446 9.88 -7.81 -26.15
C GLY A 446 9.10 -7.30 -27.36
N THR A 447 8.60 -6.06 -27.29
CA THR A 447 7.93 -5.40 -28.43
C THR A 447 8.90 -5.24 -29.61
N GLY A 448 10.14 -4.80 -29.35
CA GLY A 448 11.18 -4.66 -30.39
C GLY A 448 11.52 -5.98 -31.08
N ILE A 449 11.62 -7.07 -30.33
CA ILE A 449 11.86 -8.40 -30.91
C ILE A 449 10.75 -8.79 -31.90
N ILE A 450 9.48 -8.57 -31.53
CA ILE A 450 8.35 -8.88 -32.41
C ILE A 450 8.38 -8.03 -33.68
N ILE A 451 8.62 -6.71 -33.57
CA ILE A 451 8.71 -5.82 -34.73
C ILE A 451 9.86 -6.27 -35.66
N PHE A 452 11.00 -6.53 -35.08
CA PHE A 452 12.19 -7.02 -35.82
C PHE A 452 11.92 -8.32 -36.56
N ALA A 453 11.33 -9.31 -35.87
CA ALA A 453 11.03 -10.60 -36.50
C ALA A 453 9.96 -10.47 -37.59
N TYR A 454 8.92 -9.70 -37.38
CA TYR A 454 7.82 -9.49 -38.32
C TYR A 454 8.32 -8.89 -39.65
N PHE A 455 9.06 -7.78 -39.61
CA PHE A 455 9.54 -7.12 -40.82
C PHE A 455 10.63 -7.94 -41.51
N GLY A 456 11.48 -8.64 -40.78
CA GLY A 456 12.46 -9.55 -41.37
C GLY A 456 11.79 -10.64 -42.21
N CYS A 457 10.76 -11.29 -41.65
CA CYS A 457 9.97 -12.28 -42.37
C CYS A 457 9.18 -11.66 -43.52
N LEU A 458 8.58 -10.49 -43.33
CA LEU A 458 7.79 -9.81 -44.34
C LEU A 458 8.62 -9.45 -45.59
N PHE A 459 9.82 -8.87 -45.43
CA PHE A 459 10.70 -8.55 -46.55
C PHE A 459 11.18 -9.82 -47.26
N TRP A 460 11.49 -10.88 -46.53
CA TRP A 460 11.83 -12.17 -47.10
C TRP A 460 10.67 -12.73 -47.95
N LEU A 461 9.41 -12.68 -47.44
CA LEU A 461 8.22 -13.11 -48.19
C LEU A 461 8.05 -12.30 -49.48
N ILE A 462 8.17 -10.96 -49.40
CA ILE A 462 8.02 -10.08 -50.58
C ILE A 462 9.03 -10.44 -51.64
N ASP A 463 10.28 -10.74 -51.25
CA ASP A 463 11.31 -11.06 -52.21
C ASP A 463 11.20 -12.48 -52.78
N ARG A 464 10.69 -13.43 -52.03
CA ARG A 464 10.58 -14.84 -52.47
C ARG A 464 9.24 -15.17 -53.12
N VAL A 465 8.16 -14.58 -52.69
CA VAL A 465 6.80 -14.82 -53.20
C VAL A 465 6.43 -13.69 -54.16
N ARG A 466 6.94 -13.80 -55.38
CA ARG A 466 6.64 -12.82 -56.45
C ARG A 466 6.01 -13.51 -57.65
N ARG A 467 5.26 -12.73 -58.42
CA ARG A 467 4.65 -13.22 -59.67
C ARG A 467 5.71 -13.30 -60.79
N LEU A 468 5.33 -13.29 -61.97
CA LEU A 468 6.05 -13.67 -63.18
C LEU A 468 7.31 -12.86 -63.51
N THR A 469 7.52 -11.65 -63.02
CA THR A 469 8.67 -10.83 -63.41
C THR A 469 9.19 -10.00 -62.23
N PRO A 470 10.48 -10.06 -61.90
CA PRO A 470 11.46 -10.99 -62.45
C PRO A 470 11.17 -12.44 -62.03
N LYS A 471 11.80 -13.42 -62.67
CA LYS A 471 11.51 -14.85 -62.40
C LYS A 471 11.48 -15.18 -60.91
N PRO A 472 10.51 -15.94 -60.45
CA PRO A 472 10.39 -16.28 -59.00
C PRO A 472 11.67 -17.04 -58.56
N VAL A 473 12.14 -16.65 -57.36
CA VAL A 473 13.28 -17.34 -56.73
C VAL A 473 12.69 -18.35 -55.74
N ILE A 474 12.87 -19.60 -56.08
CA ILE A 474 12.43 -20.68 -55.20
C ILE A 474 13.45 -20.80 -54.07
N PRO A 475 13.06 -20.51 -52.79
CA PRO A 475 13.97 -20.65 -51.65
C PRO A 475 14.33 -22.13 -51.43
N SER A 476 15.55 -22.40 -50.99
CA SER A 476 15.96 -23.75 -50.64
C SER A 476 15.19 -24.24 -49.40
N ARG A 477 15.01 -25.54 -49.23
CA ARG A 477 14.37 -26.14 -48.07
C ARG A 477 15.07 -25.71 -46.78
N TYR A 478 16.39 -25.59 -46.79
CA TYR A 478 17.19 -25.09 -45.67
C TYR A 478 16.88 -23.62 -45.34
N GLU A 479 16.79 -22.78 -46.37
CA GLU A 479 16.47 -21.36 -46.18
C GLU A 479 15.05 -21.18 -45.55
N ILE A 480 14.06 -21.94 -46.06
CA ILE A 480 12.71 -21.93 -45.50
C ILE A 480 12.71 -22.38 -44.02
N PHE A 481 13.41 -23.49 -43.75
CA PHE A 481 13.51 -24.01 -42.39
C PHE A 481 14.15 -22.98 -41.45
N CYS A 482 15.29 -22.40 -41.83
CA CYS A 482 15.96 -21.40 -41.00
C CYS A 482 15.09 -20.15 -40.76
N MET A 483 14.42 -19.66 -41.80
CA MET A 483 13.58 -18.47 -41.72
C MET A 483 12.35 -18.70 -40.81
N VAL A 484 11.65 -19.81 -41.02
CA VAL A 484 10.45 -20.16 -40.23
C VAL A 484 10.83 -20.43 -38.78
N THR A 485 11.89 -21.22 -38.55
CA THR A 485 12.31 -21.55 -37.18
C THR A 485 12.77 -20.29 -36.43
N SER A 486 13.61 -19.45 -37.05
CA SER A 486 14.06 -18.20 -36.42
C SER A 486 12.90 -17.23 -36.14
N TYR A 487 11.95 -17.11 -37.06
CA TYR A 487 10.76 -16.29 -36.89
C TYR A 487 9.90 -16.77 -35.68
N ILE A 488 9.68 -18.08 -35.59
CA ILE A 488 8.92 -18.68 -34.48
C ILE A 488 9.65 -18.43 -33.15
N ILE A 489 10.96 -18.70 -33.10
CA ILE A 489 11.73 -18.52 -31.85
C ILE A 489 11.70 -17.05 -31.40
N LEU A 490 11.96 -16.12 -32.30
CA LEU A 490 11.97 -14.69 -31.98
C LEU A 490 10.58 -14.20 -31.56
N THR A 491 9.54 -14.60 -32.28
CA THR A 491 8.16 -14.19 -31.95
C THR A 491 7.73 -14.76 -30.61
N LEU A 492 7.98 -16.05 -30.36
CA LEU A 492 7.68 -16.67 -29.06
C LEU A 492 8.47 -16.02 -27.92
N SER A 493 9.74 -15.69 -28.11
CA SER A 493 10.55 -14.97 -27.13
C SER A 493 9.97 -13.59 -26.83
N GLY A 494 9.57 -12.83 -27.85
CA GLY A 494 8.93 -11.53 -27.68
C GLY A 494 7.57 -11.64 -26.96
N VAL A 495 6.74 -12.60 -27.37
CA VAL A 495 5.44 -12.86 -26.72
C VAL A 495 5.63 -13.27 -25.26
N PHE A 496 6.57 -14.15 -24.97
CA PHE A 496 6.87 -14.57 -23.60
C PHE A 496 7.27 -13.39 -22.71
N ASN A 497 8.17 -12.52 -23.20
CA ASN A 497 8.53 -11.29 -22.49
C ASN A 497 7.31 -10.41 -22.21
N ILE A 498 6.40 -10.24 -23.17
CA ILE A 498 5.19 -9.43 -23.01
C ILE A 498 4.22 -10.09 -22.00
N LEU A 499 4.04 -11.41 -22.06
CA LEU A 499 3.17 -12.13 -21.12
C LEU A 499 3.63 -12.00 -19.67
N GLN A 500 4.95 -11.98 -19.44
CA GLN A 500 5.50 -11.82 -18.09
C GLN A 500 5.49 -10.37 -17.61
N SER A 501 5.70 -9.41 -18.51
CA SER A 501 5.99 -8.02 -18.14
C SER A 501 4.78 -7.10 -18.22
N ALA A 502 3.81 -7.37 -19.10
CA ALA A 502 2.69 -6.48 -19.34
C ALA A 502 1.59 -6.64 -18.29
N SER A 503 1.03 -5.54 -17.84
CA SER A 503 -0.15 -5.54 -16.95
C SER A 503 -1.42 -6.06 -17.63
N ARG A 504 -1.50 -5.95 -18.97
CA ARG A 504 -2.61 -6.43 -19.82
C ARG A 504 -2.06 -7.04 -21.11
N PRO A 505 -1.46 -8.24 -21.06
CA PRO A 505 -0.69 -8.79 -22.17
C PRO A 505 -1.50 -8.96 -23.46
N LEU A 506 -2.75 -9.41 -23.39
CA LEU A 506 -3.60 -9.57 -24.58
C LEU A 506 -3.87 -8.23 -25.27
N LEU A 507 -4.16 -7.16 -24.51
CA LEU A 507 -4.35 -5.83 -25.10
C LEU A 507 -3.05 -5.28 -25.71
N THR A 508 -1.90 -5.54 -25.10
CA THR A 508 -0.62 -5.16 -25.65
C THR A 508 -0.35 -5.89 -26.97
N LEU A 509 -0.55 -7.20 -27.02
CA LEU A 509 -0.38 -7.99 -28.25
C LEU A 509 -1.37 -7.57 -29.35
N THR A 510 -2.62 -7.29 -29.02
CA THR A 510 -3.59 -6.78 -30.01
C THR A 510 -3.23 -5.40 -30.51
N ALA A 511 -2.70 -4.51 -29.66
CA ALA A 511 -2.23 -3.17 -30.07
C ALA A 511 -1.01 -3.30 -31.03
N ILE A 512 -0.05 -4.16 -30.72
CA ILE A 512 1.10 -4.45 -31.59
C ILE A 512 0.61 -5.02 -32.92
N ALA A 513 -0.29 -5.98 -32.92
CA ALA A 513 -0.85 -6.57 -34.14
C ALA A 513 -1.61 -5.53 -34.98
N LEU A 514 -2.38 -4.64 -34.36
CA LEU A 514 -3.11 -3.56 -35.05
C LEU A 514 -2.15 -2.57 -35.75
N ILE A 515 -0.99 -2.32 -35.15
CA ILE A 515 0.03 -1.45 -35.72
C ILE A 515 0.75 -2.17 -36.86
N LEU A 516 1.19 -3.43 -36.64
CA LEU A 516 2.08 -4.12 -37.57
C LEU A 516 1.38 -4.71 -38.78
N VAL A 517 0.16 -5.23 -38.65
CA VAL A 517 -0.44 -6.10 -39.69
C VAL A 517 -1.24 -5.33 -40.74
N PRO A 518 -2.19 -4.42 -40.41
CA PRO A 518 -3.13 -3.92 -41.42
C PRO A 518 -2.47 -3.19 -42.58
N LEU A 519 -1.64 -2.21 -42.30
CA LEU A 519 -1.01 -1.38 -43.33
C LEU A 519 -0.02 -2.16 -44.20
N PRO A 520 0.94 -2.91 -43.64
CA PRO A 520 1.81 -3.76 -44.45
C PRO A 520 1.06 -4.79 -45.29
N LEU A 521 0.00 -5.40 -44.72
CA LEU A 521 -0.81 -6.39 -45.45
C LEU A 521 -1.49 -5.76 -46.68
N ILE A 522 -2.11 -4.59 -46.51
CA ILE A 522 -2.74 -3.84 -47.61
C ILE A 522 -1.69 -3.52 -48.72
N LEU A 523 -0.52 -3.04 -48.28
CA LEU A 523 0.55 -2.70 -49.21
C LEU A 523 1.10 -3.92 -50.00
N VAL A 524 1.25 -5.06 -49.30
CA VAL A 524 1.68 -6.31 -49.93
C VAL A 524 0.61 -6.84 -50.92
N ILE A 525 -0.67 -6.80 -50.54
CA ILE A 525 -1.77 -7.20 -51.43
C ILE A 525 -1.78 -6.32 -52.69
N GLU A 526 -1.64 -5.01 -52.52
CA GLU A 526 -1.62 -4.07 -53.64
C GLU A 526 -0.39 -4.25 -54.54
N LEU A 527 0.80 -4.50 -53.92
CA LEU A 527 2.02 -4.83 -54.66
C LEU A 527 1.82 -6.11 -55.49
N TYR A 528 1.20 -7.14 -54.89
CA TYR A 528 0.92 -8.39 -55.54
C TYR A 528 -0.11 -8.26 -56.70
N ARG A 529 -1.11 -7.41 -56.54
CA ARG A 529 -2.10 -7.11 -57.58
C ARG A 529 -1.50 -6.41 -58.80
N ARG A 530 -0.59 -5.48 -58.55
CA ARG A 530 0.08 -4.73 -59.65
C ARG A 530 0.99 -5.59 -60.47
N GLY A 531 1.49 -6.72 -59.95
CA GLY A 531 2.33 -7.67 -60.69
C GLY A 531 3.70 -7.16 -61.11
N ARG A 532 4.06 -5.94 -60.71
CA ARG A 532 5.36 -5.30 -61.06
C ARG A 532 6.06 -4.93 -59.78
N TYR A 533 7.11 -5.62 -59.45
CA TYR A 533 8.07 -5.19 -58.45
C TYR A 533 9.46 -5.74 -58.77
N HIS A 534 10.45 -4.98 -58.41
CA HIS A 534 11.85 -5.38 -58.61
C HIS A 534 12.28 -6.32 -57.50
N ASP A 535 13.28 -7.12 -57.82
CA ASP A 535 14.04 -7.83 -56.83
C ASP A 535 14.71 -6.83 -55.89
N LEU A 536 14.59 -7.01 -54.58
CA LEU A 536 15.29 -6.19 -53.58
C LEU A 536 16.81 -6.21 -53.84
N MET A 537 17.28 -7.18 -54.63
CA MET A 537 18.68 -7.45 -54.88
C MET A 537 19.04 -7.34 -56.35
N ASP A 538 18.14 -6.88 -57.21
CA ASP A 538 18.34 -6.96 -58.68
C ASP A 538 19.53 -6.16 -59.18
N SER A 539 20.13 -5.32 -58.38
CA SER A 539 21.32 -4.54 -58.72
C SER A 539 22.39 -4.53 -57.66
N SER A 540 22.47 -5.58 -56.91
CA SER A 540 23.51 -5.70 -55.88
C SER A 540 24.85 -6.08 -56.44
N TYR A 541 25.38 -5.24 -57.26
CA TYR A 541 26.77 -5.33 -57.66
C TYR A 541 27.54 -4.32 -56.88
N PHE A 542 28.27 -4.78 -55.97
CA PHE A 542 29.16 -3.93 -55.31
C PHE A 542 30.53 -4.35 -55.56
N LEU A 543 31.20 -3.53 -56.15
CA LEU A 543 32.62 -3.51 -56.22
C LEU A 543 33.14 -2.63 -55.10
N GLN A 544 33.90 -3.19 -54.22
CA GLN A 544 34.67 -2.44 -53.23
C GLN A 544 35.72 -1.54 -53.87
N ASP A 545 35.85 -1.64 -55.15
CA ASP A 545 36.79 -0.88 -55.91
C ASP A 545 36.37 0.59 -56.01
N GLY A 546 37.32 1.48 -55.73
CA GLY A 546 37.12 2.92 -55.81
C GLY A 546 36.83 3.42 -57.20
N SER A 547 37.16 2.64 -58.29
CA SER A 547 36.84 2.96 -59.66
C SER A 547 35.32 2.97 -59.95
N MET A 548 34.54 2.24 -59.19
CA MET A 548 33.09 2.16 -59.33
C MET A 548 32.33 3.16 -58.45
N ARG A 549 33.03 4.08 -57.81
CA ARG A 549 32.44 5.12 -56.98
C ARG A 549 31.46 6.01 -57.77
N GLN A 550 31.67 6.18 -59.06
CA GLN A 550 30.77 6.94 -59.94
C GLN A 550 29.48 6.18 -60.28
N LEU A 551 29.49 4.86 -60.21
CA LEU A 551 28.32 4.01 -60.36
C LEU A 551 27.54 3.81 -59.03
N ARG A 552 27.99 4.44 -57.98
CA ARG A 552 27.36 4.41 -56.65
C ARG A 552 25.89 4.77 -56.67
N LEU A 553 25.46 5.59 -57.60
CA LEU A 553 24.03 5.95 -57.81
C LEU A 553 23.20 4.76 -58.31
N LEU A 554 23.82 3.81 -59.02
CA LEU A 554 23.19 2.57 -59.47
C LEU A 554 23.24 1.45 -58.41
N ILE A 555 24.11 1.62 -57.45
CA ILE A 555 24.46 0.63 -56.47
C ILE A 555 23.85 0.94 -55.08
N THR A 556 23.09 2.01 -54.99
CA THR A 556 22.47 2.52 -53.79
C THR A 556 21.34 1.65 -53.22
N ARG A 557 21.14 0.44 -53.74
CA ARG A 557 20.09 -0.47 -53.34
C ARG A 557 20.49 -1.44 -52.24
N LEU A 558 21.77 -1.51 -51.92
CA LEU A 558 22.22 -2.28 -50.79
C LEU A 558 22.08 -1.44 -49.52
N PRO A 559 21.45 -1.97 -48.48
CA PRO A 559 21.62 -1.38 -47.16
C PRO A 559 23.12 -1.39 -46.88
N VAL A 560 23.70 -0.20 -46.71
CA VAL A 560 25.10 -0.10 -46.28
C VAL A 560 25.15 -0.59 -44.85
N VAL A 561 25.65 -1.77 -44.66
CA VAL A 561 25.89 -2.33 -43.35
C VAL A 561 27.16 -1.70 -42.79
N PRO A 562 27.18 -1.22 -41.55
CA PRO A 562 28.38 -0.69 -40.90
C PRO A 562 29.55 -1.71 -41.01
N GLU A 563 30.77 -1.23 -41.10
CA GLU A 563 31.99 -2.03 -41.08
C GLU A 563 32.24 -2.68 -39.70
N PHE A 564 31.28 -3.43 -39.23
CA PHE A 564 31.47 -4.25 -38.04
C PHE A 564 32.10 -5.60 -38.46
N PRO A 565 33.01 -6.16 -37.66
CA PRO A 565 33.66 -7.44 -37.96
C PRO A 565 32.67 -8.58 -38.26
N LEU A 566 31.50 -8.58 -37.60
CA LEU A 566 30.43 -9.58 -37.80
C LEU A 566 29.73 -9.49 -39.16
N PHE A 567 29.86 -8.35 -39.89
CA PHE A 567 29.19 -8.11 -41.15
C PHE A 567 30.18 -7.93 -42.31
N ARG A 568 31.46 -8.19 -42.06
CA ARG A 568 32.53 -7.97 -43.01
C ARG A 568 32.31 -8.71 -44.33
N ASP A 569 31.74 -9.91 -44.30
CA ASP A 569 31.47 -10.72 -45.49
C ASP A 569 30.40 -10.13 -46.42
N ARG A 570 29.67 -9.11 -45.97
CA ARG A 570 28.67 -8.43 -46.79
C ARG A 570 29.26 -7.38 -47.73
N TYR A 571 30.45 -6.97 -47.50
CA TYR A 571 31.20 -6.06 -48.38
C TYR A 571 32.03 -6.80 -49.41
N THR A 572 32.07 -8.14 -49.36
CA THR A 572 32.70 -8.92 -50.42
C THR A 572 31.86 -8.83 -51.69
N PRO A 573 32.49 -8.74 -52.88
CA PRO A 573 31.76 -8.69 -54.14
C PRO A 573 30.85 -9.90 -54.24
N ILE A 574 29.55 -9.66 -54.26
CA ILE A 574 28.56 -10.70 -54.47
C ILE A 574 28.66 -11.05 -55.96
N SER A 575 29.09 -12.26 -56.27
CA SER A 575 29.00 -12.73 -57.64
C SER A 575 27.54 -12.70 -58.10
N TRP A 576 27.28 -12.43 -59.37
CA TRP A 576 25.95 -12.31 -59.99
C TRP A 576 24.95 -13.42 -59.66
N GLN A 577 25.39 -14.52 -59.06
CA GLN A 577 24.60 -15.69 -58.72
C GLN A 577 24.28 -15.82 -57.22
N LYS A 578 24.90 -15.02 -56.32
CA LYS A 578 24.62 -15.06 -54.88
C LYS A 578 23.55 -14.02 -54.50
N ARG A 579 22.38 -14.51 -54.17
CA ARG A 579 21.31 -13.71 -53.62
C ARG A 579 21.42 -13.60 -52.10
N TRP A 580 20.67 -12.64 -51.54
CA TRP A 580 20.57 -12.53 -50.11
C TRP A 580 20.14 -13.87 -49.50
N ASN A 581 20.76 -14.22 -48.39
CA ASN A 581 20.29 -15.29 -47.54
C ASN A 581 19.25 -14.77 -46.54
N TRP A 582 18.63 -15.67 -45.81
CA TRP A 582 17.60 -15.32 -44.83
C TRP A 582 18.07 -14.32 -43.73
N LEU A 583 19.34 -14.34 -43.34
CA LEU A 583 19.93 -13.41 -42.37
C LEU A 583 19.94 -11.96 -42.86
N ASN A 584 20.10 -11.71 -44.16
CA ASN A 584 20.15 -10.37 -44.71
C ASN A 584 18.84 -9.60 -44.54
N TYR A 585 17.71 -10.31 -44.53
CA TYR A 585 16.39 -9.68 -44.29
C TYR A 585 16.20 -9.29 -42.84
N TYR A 586 16.71 -10.07 -41.91
CA TYR A 586 16.77 -9.68 -40.49
C TYR A 586 17.69 -8.49 -40.29
N ASP A 587 18.82 -8.47 -40.95
CA ASP A 587 19.74 -7.34 -40.90
C ASP A 587 19.11 -6.05 -41.44
N LEU A 588 18.42 -6.14 -42.59
CA LEU A 588 17.66 -5.02 -43.12
C LEU A 588 16.60 -4.53 -42.12
N SER A 589 15.88 -5.46 -41.51
CA SER A 589 14.89 -5.12 -40.50
C SER A 589 15.51 -4.45 -39.26
N LEU A 590 16.64 -4.96 -38.78
CA LEU A 590 17.36 -4.39 -37.64
C LEU A 590 17.90 -2.99 -37.94
N ASN A 591 18.47 -2.80 -39.11
CA ASN A 591 19.00 -1.50 -39.56
C ASN A 591 17.89 -0.46 -39.69
N ASN A 592 16.71 -0.84 -40.20
CA ASN A 592 15.57 0.05 -40.28
C ASN A 592 14.97 0.37 -38.89
N LEU A 593 14.96 -0.61 -37.99
CA LEU A 593 14.40 -0.45 -36.65
C LEU A 593 15.30 0.39 -35.75
N LEU A 594 16.62 0.09 -35.70
CA LEU A 594 17.54 0.70 -34.76
C LEU A 594 18.39 1.83 -35.36
N LYS A 595 18.36 2.02 -36.68
CA LYS A 595 19.20 3.02 -37.37
C LYS A 595 20.69 2.89 -37.04
N LEU A 596 21.16 1.67 -36.80
CA LEU A 596 22.54 1.40 -36.47
C LEU A 596 23.47 1.51 -37.70
N GLY A 597 22.90 1.53 -38.91
CA GLY A 597 23.63 1.81 -40.14
C GLY A 597 23.72 3.32 -40.36
N PHE A 598 24.88 3.91 -40.17
CA PHE A 598 25.12 5.33 -40.35
C PHE A 598 25.02 5.83 -41.79
N ASN A 599 24.65 4.98 -42.73
CA ASN A 599 24.66 5.36 -44.13
C ASN A 599 23.27 5.35 -44.76
N ASP A 600 23.01 6.48 -45.27
CA ASP A 600 22.11 6.85 -46.34
C ASP A 600 20.64 6.98 -45.94
N TRP A 601 20.32 8.20 -45.58
CA TRP A 601 19.05 8.87 -45.83
C TRP A 601 18.63 8.84 -47.32
N ARG A 602 19.26 8.00 -48.17
CA ARG A 602 18.95 7.85 -49.57
C ARG A 602 17.80 6.87 -49.77
N VAL A 603 16.67 7.28 -49.29
CA VAL A 603 15.39 6.58 -49.51
C VAL A 603 14.85 6.86 -50.92
N ARG A 604 15.63 7.50 -51.75
CA ARG A 604 15.29 7.73 -53.16
C ARG A 604 16.01 6.78 -54.07
N ASP A 605 15.71 5.53 -53.94
CA ASP A 605 15.97 4.61 -55.01
C ASP A 605 14.77 4.70 -55.96
N ARG A 606 14.99 5.41 -57.08
CA ARG A 606 13.94 5.61 -58.10
C ARG A 606 13.46 4.30 -58.73
N GLU A 607 14.13 3.23 -58.44
CA GLU A 607 13.91 1.93 -59.05
C GLU A 607 13.13 0.96 -58.15
N LEU A 608 13.07 1.22 -56.84
CA LEU A 608 12.19 0.44 -55.97
C LEU A 608 10.73 0.85 -56.20
N PRO A 609 9.82 -0.10 -56.29
CA PRO A 609 8.38 0.23 -56.31
C PRO A 609 8.01 1.14 -55.12
N ALA A 610 7.27 2.20 -55.38
CA ALA A 610 6.89 3.16 -54.36
C ALA A 610 6.24 2.49 -53.10
N ILE A 611 5.59 1.35 -53.31
CA ILE A 611 4.97 0.56 -52.24
C ILE A 611 6.00 -0.06 -51.30
N ILE A 612 7.12 -0.60 -51.84
CA ILE A 612 8.17 -1.16 -51.01
C ILE A 612 8.93 -0.04 -50.28
N SER A 613 9.18 1.08 -50.94
CA SER A 613 9.77 2.26 -50.31
C SER A 613 8.87 2.75 -49.15
N PHE A 614 7.57 2.80 -49.37
CA PHE A 614 6.63 3.19 -48.30
C PHE A 614 6.62 2.20 -47.12
N LEU A 615 6.77 0.90 -47.39
CA LEU A 615 6.88 -0.13 -46.34
C LEU A 615 8.16 0.04 -45.51
N VAL A 616 9.27 0.35 -46.17
CA VAL A 616 10.55 0.65 -45.48
C VAL A 616 10.41 1.92 -44.64
N TRP A 617 9.77 2.97 -45.17
CA TRP A 617 9.50 4.19 -44.41
C TRP A 617 8.59 3.98 -43.22
N TYR A 618 7.58 3.12 -43.37
CA TYR A 618 6.69 2.76 -42.29
C TYR A 618 7.44 2.06 -41.14
N GLN A 619 8.28 1.06 -41.50
CA GLN A 619 9.13 0.42 -40.50
C GLN A 619 10.11 1.40 -39.84
N TRP A 620 10.67 2.32 -40.62
CA TRP A 620 11.56 3.37 -40.09
C TRP A 620 10.83 4.30 -39.11
N GLY A 621 9.62 4.72 -39.41
CA GLY A 621 8.80 5.52 -38.51
C GLY A 621 8.53 4.80 -37.19
N ILE A 622 8.16 3.51 -37.26
CA ILE A 622 8.02 2.65 -36.06
C ILE A 622 9.36 2.55 -35.32
N GLY A 623 10.49 2.43 -36.05
CA GLY A 623 11.82 2.35 -35.47
C GLY A 623 12.22 3.60 -34.69
N ILE A 624 11.93 4.81 -35.19
CA ILE A 624 12.18 6.06 -34.47
C ILE A 624 11.36 6.08 -33.17
N PHE A 625 10.08 5.74 -33.27
CA PHE A 625 9.23 5.67 -32.07
C PHE A 625 9.74 4.65 -31.07
N TYR A 626 10.14 3.46 -31.55
CA TYR A 626 10.71 2.40 -30.73
C TYR A 626 12.00 2.82 -30.01
N ILE A 627 12.95 3.43 -30.74
CA ILE A 627 14.21 3.90 -30.15
C ILE A 627 13.94 4.98 -29.10
N THR A 628 13.03 5.89 -29.38
CA THR A 628 12.63 6.92 -28.42
C THR A 628 12.07 6.28 -27.14
N LEU A 629 11.18 5.29 -27.25
CA LEU A 629 10.67 4.53 -26.12
C LEU A 629 11.78 3.77 -25.39
N LEU A 630 12.70 3.16 -26.12
CA LEU A 630 13.80 2.39 -25.55
C LEU A 630 14.73 3.30 -24.74
N ILE A 631 15.18 4.42 -25.30
CA ILE A 631 16.06 5.37 -24.61
C ILE A 631 15.34 5.97 -23.39
N TRP A 632 14.08 6.36 -23.55
CA TRP A 632 13.27 6.86 -22.45
C TRP A 632 13.13 5.85 -21.31
N THR A 633 12.86 4.60 -21.63
CA THR A 633 12.76 3.52 -20.65
C THR A 633 14.10 3.22 -19.97
N LEU A 634 15.18 3.18 -20.73
CA LEU A 634 16.54 2.98 -20.20
C LEU A 634 16.95 4.10 -19.24
N SER A 635 16.65 5.36 -19.59
CA SER A 635 16.95 6.51 -18.75
C SER A 635 16.21 6.50 -17.40
N ARG A 636 15.05 5.85 -17.36
CA ARG A 636 14.25 5.70 -16.13
C ARG A 636 14.59 4.47 -15.30
N THR A 637 15.01 3.40 -15.95
CA THR A 637 15.23 2.09 -15.29
C THR A 637 16.65 1.86 -14.81
N ILE A 638 17.64 2.49 -15.45
CA ILE A 638 19.05 2.33 -15.10
C ILE A 638 19.55 3.55 -14.34
N PRO A 639 19.96 3.41 -13.06
CA PRO A 639 20.58 4.49 -12.30
C PRO A 639 21.83 5.00 -13.02
N GLY A 640 21.96 6.31 -13.18
CA GLY A 640 23.12 6.94 -13.83
C GLY A 640 23.01 7.15 -15.35
N LEU A 641 22.05 6.52 -16.05
CA LEU A 641 21.76 6.77 -17.46
C LEU A 641 20.78 7.95 -17.69
N ASN A 642 20.62 8.83 -16.72
CA ASN A 642 19.76 10.02 -16.81
C ASN A 642 20.31 11.07 -17.81
N LEU A 643 20.69 10.62 -19.01
CA LEU A 643 21.20 11.50 -20.08
C LEU A 643 20.22 12.60 -20.49
N LEU A 644 18.91 12.39 -20.30
CA LEU A 644 17.89 13.39 -20.65
C LEU A 644 17.68 14.47 -19.58
N ILE A 645 18.15 14.30 -18.36
CA ILE A 645 18.06 15.32 -17.29
C ILE A 645 19.16 16.37 -17.44
N TYR A 646 20.26 16.03 -18.09
CA TYR A 646 21.39 16.96 -18.34
C TYR A 646 21.25 17.73 -19.64
N LEU A 647 20.17 17.52 -20.42
CA LEU A 647 19.84 18.25 -21.64
C LEU A 647 18.80 19.36 -21.40
N LYS A 648 18.73 19.88 -20.20
CA LYS A 648 17.98 21.11 -19.88
C LYS A 648 18.86 22.32 -19.97
#